data_5d2f190b48e6beb2eed0a31802348134
#
_entry.id   5d2f190b48e6beb2eed0a31802348134
#
_cell.length_a   1.000
_cell.length_b   1.000
_cell.length_c   1.000
_cell.angle_alpha   90.00
_cell.angle_beta   90.00
_cell.angle_gamma   90.00
#
_symmetry.space_group_name_H-M   'P 1'
#
loop_
_entity.id
_entity.type
_entity.pdbx_description
1 polymer ?
#
loop_
_entity_poly.entity_id
_entity_poly.type
_entity_poly.pdbx_seq_one_letter_code
_entity_poly.pdbx_strand_id
1 'polypeptide(L)'
;MSKSAAVFNKKKFINDVTETVRHMYRKQLKEASQQEIFQAVSYVVKDVVIDDWLATQQAFDDQDPKIVYYMSMEFLMGRALGNNLINLKAYKEVKEALEEIGLNLDVIEDQEPDPALGNGGLGRLAACFMESLATLGYAAYGCGIRYRYGMFKQQISDGFQVEVPDNWLKNGYPFELRRPEYSYEIKFGGYVRTEDMGNGNTRFIHEGYQSVMAIPYDMPIVGYDNHMVNTLMIWDAEPKEGFQLDSFDKGDYNKAVEQENLARNLVEVLYPNDNHIQGKELRLKQQYFFVSASLQRAIARFKKHHEDIHQLPEKAVFQMNDTHPTVAVAELMRILLDEEGLSWEDAWDITTHCVAYTNHTIMAEALEKWPIEIFQRLLPRVYQIVEEINRRFVLQIQEQYPGNNEKIAKMAILYDGQVKMAHLAIVAGYSVNGVARLHTEILKKEQLKDFYEMMPQKFNNKTNGITQRRFLAHANPLLADWVTAHVGEGWITDLSQIRKLAPYADDKKAQQEFLKIKHQNKVRLAKYIKEHNGIDVDPDSIFDVQVKRLHEYKRQLLNILHVMYLYNEIKEHPDMEFVPRTFIFGAKAAAGYKNAKLTIKLINSVAEVINNDKSINNKIKVVFIEDYKVSNAEWIFAAADVSEQISTASKEASGTGNMKFMLNGALTLGTMDGANVEMYEEVGPDNMFIFGMSSDEVIAHEHNRDYDPMQIFNTDQDIRKVLTQLVNGFYSPNDSELFRDLYNSLLNTHSTQYADTYFILADFRSYAEAQKKIMEYYKNRSTWAKSAILNTAHSGKFSSDRTIQEYVDDIWHLPKVKVDVE
;
A
#
# COMPACT_ATOMS: atom_id res chain seq x y z
N MET A 1 -5.62 37.34 0.12
CA MET A 1 -4.33 37.26 0.84
C MET A 1 -4.57 36.33 1.99
N SER A 2 -4.13 35.06 1.88
CA SER A 2 -4.18 34.11 2.99
C SER A 2 -3.31 34.70 4.11
N LYS A 3 -3.90 34.85 5.31
CA LYS A 3 -3.10 35.11 6.49
C LYS A 3 -2.19 33.89 6.64
N SER A 4 -0.88 34.08 6.55
CA SER A 4 0.14 33.11 6.92
C SER A 4 -0.28 32.42 8.20
N ALA A 5 -0.08 31.09 8.26
CA ALA A 5 -0.23 30.29 9.46
C ALA A 5 0.24 31.09 10.69
N ALA A 6 -0.51 31.05 11.78
CA ALA A 6 -0.15 31.75 13.00
C ALA A 6 1.33 31.51 13.29
N VAL A 7 2.08 32.60 13.47
CA VAL A 7 3.52 32.52 13.72
C VAL A 7 3.73 31.54 14.86
N PHE A 8 4.41 30.43 14.57
CA PHE A 8 4.69 29.40 15.55
C PHE A 8 5.47 29.99 16.72
N ASN A 9 4.89 29.96 17.91
CA ASN A 9 5.50 30.54 19.10
C ASN A 9 6.35 29.49 19.84
N LYS A 10 7.68 29.55 19.60
CA LYS A 10 8.64 28.61 20.20
C LYS A 10 8.56 28.56 21.74
N LYS A 11 8.42 29.70 22.41
CA LYS A 11 8.34 29.74 23.88
C LYS A 11 7.07 29.07 24.41
N LYS A 12 5.94 29.33 23.75
CA LYS A 12 4.67 28.66 24.08
C LYS A 12 4.81 27.15 23.88
N PHE A 13 5.34 26.74 22.74
CA PHE A 13 5.54 25.32 22.42
C PHE A 13 6.41 24.60 23.47
N ILE A 14 7.56 25.18 23.84
CA ILE A 14 8.47 24.62 24.85
C ILE A 14 7.75 24.51 26.20
N ASN A 15 7.00 25.54 26.58
CA ASN A 15 6.22 25.52 27.82
C ASN A 15 5.14 24.43 27.79
N ASP A 16 4.38 24.35 26.71
CA ASP A 16 3.30 23.37 26.56
C ASP A 16 3.83 21.93 26.58
N VAL A 17 4.97 21.65 25.94
CA VAL A 17 5.65 20.34 26.02
C VAL A 17 6.08 20.03 27.46
N THR A 18 6.68 21.01 28.13
CA THR A 18 7.14 20.85 29.51
C THR A 18 5.98 20.56 30.46
N GLU A 19 4.89 21.32 30.35
CA GLU A 19 3.68 21.14 31.15
C GLU A 19 2.98 19.80 30.82
N THR A 20 2.96 19.40 29.56
CA THR A 20 2.39 18.10 29.14
C THR A 20 3.17 16.94 29.78
N VAL A 21 4.52 16.98 29.78
CA VAL A 21 5.35 15.98 30.47
C VAL A 21 5.03 15.94 31.95
N ARG A 22 4.94 17.12 32.59
CA ARG A 22 4.63 17.22 34.00
C ARG A 22 3.25 16.62 34.34
N HIS A 23 2.24 16.91 33.56
CA HIS A 23 0.87 16.43 33.78
C HIS A 23 0.69 14.94 33.49
N MET A 24 1.23 14.47 32.35
CA MET A 24 1.04 13.08 31.95
C MET A 24 1.88 12.10 32.77
N TYR A 25 3.12 12.48 33.11
CA TYR A 25 4.11 11.56 33.70
C TYR A 25 4.55 11.92 35.10
N ARG A 26 4.15 13.07 35.64
CA ARG A 26 4.57 13.59 36.95
C ARG A 26 6.11 13.67 37.06
N LYS A 27 6.75 14.11 35.97
CA LYS A 27 8.21 14.26 35.84
C LYS A 27 8.57 15.67 35.37
N GLN A 28 9.79 16.08 35.64
CA GLN A 28 10.41 17.21 34.95
C GLN A 28 10.91 16.76 33.58
N LEU A 29 11.00 17.67 32.61
CA LEU A 29 11.42 17.35 31.26
C LEU A 29 12.76 16.57 31.18
N LYS A 30 13.74 16.96 32.01
CA LYS A 30 15.05 16.29 32.11
C LYS A 30 15.01 14.85 32.63
N GLU A 31 13.91 14.45 33.28
CA GLU A 31 13.70 13.12 33.84
C GLU A 31 12.88 12.21 32.93
N ALA A 32 12.27 12.81 31.90
CA ALA A 32 11.44 12.08 30.95
C ALA A 32 12.29 11.26 29.97
N SER A 33 11.82 10.08 29.63
CA SER A 33 12.39 9.26 28.56
C SER A 33 12.08 9.87 27.18
N GLN A 34 12.84 9.50 26.15
CA GLN A 34 12.58 9.93 24.78
C GLN A 34 11.16 9.60 24.31
N GLN A 35 10.64 8.43 24.71
CA GLN A 35 9.27 8.01 24.42
C GLN A 35 8.22 8.92 25.09
N GLU A 36 8.42 9.31 26.34
CA GLU A 36 7.53 10.23 27.04
C GLU A 36 7.58 11.63 26.43
N ILE A 37 8.75 12.07 25.99
CA ILE A 37 8.93 13.35 25.29
C ILE A 37 8.23 13.30 23.92
N PHE A 38 8.37 12.21 23.17
CA PHE A 38 7.63 11.99 21.93
C PHE A 38 6.12 12.12 22.11
N GLN A 39 5.57 11.46 23.14
CA GLN A 39 4.15 11.55 23.47
C GLN A 39 3.73 13.01 23.75
N ALA A 40 4.49 13.71 24.59
CA ALA A 40 4.18 15.09 24.95
C ALA A 40 4.24 16.04 23.72
N VAL A 41 5.30 15.95 22.91
CA VAL A 41 5.44 16.73 21.67
C VAL A 41 4.27 16.45 20.73
N SER A 42 3.91 15.18 20.56
CA SER A 42 2.80 14.77 19.69
C SER A 42 1.45 15.29 20.16
N TYR A 43 1.19 15.29 21.46
CA TYR A 43 -0.05 15.88 22.02
C TYR A 43 -0.11 17.40 21.81
N VAL A 44 1.01 18.11 21.97
CA VAL A 44 1.06 19.57 21.73
C VAL A 44 0.83 19.88 20.24
N VAL A 45 1.42 19.10 19.33
CA VAL A 45 1.18 19.23 17.88
C VAL A 45 -0.27 18.90 17.54
N LYS A 46 -0.83 17.85 18.18
CA LYS A 46 -2.24 17.49 17.96
C LYS A 46 -3.20 18.59 18.39
N ASP A 47 -2.91 19.35 19.45
CA ASP A 47 -3.77 20.47 19.87
C ASP A 47 -3.92 21.52 18.76
N VAL A 48 -2.83 21.83 18.04
CA VAL A 48 -2.88 22.72 16.86
C VAL A 48 -3.72 22.11 15.73
N VAL A 49 -3.54 20.81 15.49
CA VAL A 49 -4.31 20.08 14.44
C VAL A 49 -5.80 20.04 14.77
N ILE A 50 -6.17 19.95 16.07
CA ILE A 50 -7.59 19.89 16.48
C ILE A 50 -8.32 21.18 16.14
N ASP A 51 -7.71 22.34 16.28
CA ASP A 51 -8.34 23.60 15.91
C ASP A 51 -8.70 23.63 14.41
N ASP A 52 -7.75 23.26 13.55
CA ASP A 52 -7.98 23.15 12.11
C ASP A 52 -9.00 22.03 11.77
N TRP A 53 -8.98 20.95 12.54
CA TRP A 53 -9.91 19.82 12.34
C TRP A 53 -11.36 20.22 12.67
N LEU A 54 -11.56 20.96 13.75
CA LEU A 54 -12.87 21.50 14.11
C LEU A 54 -13.35 22.50 13.05
N ALA A 55 -12.47 23.40 12.59
CA ALA A 55 -12.80 24.34 11.52
C ALA A 55 -13.17 23.60 10.22
N THR A 56 -12.49 22.52 9.89
CA THR A 56 -12.80 21.66 8.73
C THR A 56 -14.18 21.01 8.89
N GLN A 57 -14.51 20.46 10.06
CA GLN A 57 -15.83 19.88 10.32
C GLN A 57 -16.95 20.93 10.20
N GLN A 58 -16.73 22.12 10.74
CA GLN A 58 -17.67 23.23 10.59
C GLN A 58 -17.85 23.63 9.10
N ALA A 59 -16.76 23.71 8.35
CA ALA A 59 -16.83 24.00 6.92
C ALA A 59 -17.61 22.93 6.14
N PHE A 60 -17.52 21.65 6.54
CA PHE A 60 -18.31 20.56 5.93
C PHE A 60 -19.80 20.70 6.28
N ASP A 61 -20.14 21.10 7.50
CA ASP A 61 -21.53 21.33 7.90
C ASP A 61 -22.12 22.56 7.19
N ASP A 62 -21.36 23.65 7.04
CA ASP A 62 -21.82 24.91 6.44
C ASP A 62 -21.91 24.85 4.90
N GLN A 63 -20.94 24.21 4.25
CA GLN A 63 -20.86 24.17 2.78
C GLN A 63 -21.52 22.92 2.18
N ASP A 64 -21.82 21.92 2.99
CA ASP A 64 -22.45 20.65 2.61
C ASP A 64 -21.88 20.05 1.30
N PRO A 65 -20.55 19.84 1.23
CA PRO A 65 -19.91 19.33 0.02
C PRO A 65 -20.23 17.86 -0.20
N LYS A 66 -20.11 17.43 -1.47
CA LYS A 66 -20.00 15.99 -1.77
C LYS A 66 -18.72 15.44 -1.15
N ILE A 67 -18.83 14.28 -0.49
CA ILE A 67 -17.73 13.62 0.24
C ILE A 67 -17.38 12.31 -0.43
N VAL A 68 -16.09 12.06 -0.61
CA VAL A 68 -15.58 10.74 -0.95
C VAL A 68 -15.27 9.94 0.31
N TYR A 69 -15.83 8.74 0.38
CA TYR A 69 -15.50 7.72 1.38
C TYR A 69 -14.58 6.69 0.73
N TYR A 70 -13.29 6.79 1.06
CA TYR A 70 -12.27 5.93 0.48
C TYR A 70 -12.15 4.66 1.34
N MET A 71 -12.72 3.57 0.84
CA MET A 71 -12.80 2.30 1.56
C MET A 71 -11.60 1.42 1.22
N SER A 72 -10.78 1.11 2.19
CA SER A 72 -9.61 0.27 2.00
C SER A 72 -9.40 -0.67 3.18
N MET A 73 -9.01 -1.91 2.87
CA MET A 73 -8.64 -2.91 3.87
C MET A 73 -7.36 -2.50 4.62
N GLU A 74 -6.53 -1.66 4.03
CA GLU A 74 -5.27 -1.21 4.59
C GLU A 74 -4.97 0.26 4.31
N PHE A 75 -4.34 0.91 5.30
CA PHE A 75 -3.79 2.26 5.21
C PHE A 75 -2.37 2.25 5.78
N LEU A 76 -1.37 2.25 4.91
CA LEU A 76 0.03 2.24 5.31
C LEU A 76 0.52 3.67 5.56
N MET A 77 0.15 4.21 6.72
CA MET A 77 0.31 5.64 7.04
C MET A 77 1.76 6.05 7.27
N GLY A 78 2.58 5.19 7.86
CA GLY A 78 3.87 5.59 8.38
C GLY A 78 3.76 6.52 9.60
N ARG A 79 4.88 7.09 10.01
CA ARG A 79 4.94 8.03 11.14
C ARG A 79 4.22 9.33 10.79
N ALA A 80 3.51 9.89 11.78
CA ALA A 80 2.67 11.06 11.60
C ALA A 80 3.34 12.38 12.01
N LEU A 81 4.16 12.38 13.09
CA LEU A 81 4.66 13.62 13.69
C LEU A 81 5.38 14.50 12.67
N GLY A 82 6.42 13.99 12.03
CA GLY A 82 7.23 14.78 11.08
C GLY A 82 6.43 15.23 9.86
N ASN A 83 5.59 14.35 9.30
CA ASN A 83 4.76 14.70 8.16
C ASN A 83 3.71 15.78 8.49
N ASN A 84 3.10 15.69 9.66
CA ASN A 84 2.18 16.73 10.14
C ASN A 84 2.90 18.07 10.33
N LEU A 85 4.10 18.05 10.90
CA LEU A 85 4.92 19.27 11.04
C LEU A 85 5.27 19.92 9.71
N ILE A 86 5.57 19.12 8.68
CA ILE A 86 5.81 19.63 7.32
C ILE A 86 4.53 20.27 6.77
N ASN A 87 3.40 19.59 6.87
CA ASN A 87 2.14 20.07 6.31
C ASN A 87 1.58 21.30 7.05
N LEU A 88 1.89 21.44 8.34
CA LEU A 88 1.62 22.65 9.13
C LEU A 88 2.64 23.77 8.90
N LYS A 89 3.69 23.56 8.10
CA LYS A 89 4.84 24.48 7.92
C LYS A 89 5.53 24.85 9.25
N ALA A 90 5.58 23.92 10.18
CA ALA A 90 6.16 24.11 11.51
C ALA A 90 7.40 23.26 11.79
N TYR A 91 7.85 22.45 10.83
CA TYR A 91 8.93 21.47 11.05
C TYR A 91 10.22 22.12 11.52
N LYS A 92 10.66 23.19 10.84
CA LYS A 92 11.90 23.89 11.17
C LYS A 92 11.83 24.60 12.52
N GLU A 93 10.74 25.27 12.79
CA GLU A 93 10.50 26.01 14.02
C GLU A 93 10.44 25.07 15.25
N VAL A 94 9.78 23.93 15.10
CA VAL A 94 9.74 22.89 16.16
C VAL A 94 11.11 22.27 16.38
N LYS A 95 11.86 21.98 15.32
CA LYS A 95 13.23 21.45 15.42
C LYS A 95 14.13 22.42 16.20
N GLU A 96 14.13 23.70 15.82
CA GLU A 96 14.89 24.73 16.50
C GLU A 96 14.46 24.92 17.97
N ALA A 97 13.16 24.91 18.25
CA ALA A 97 12.64 25.01 19.62
C ALA A 97 13.09 23.86 20.51
N LEU A 98 13.11 22.64 19.99
CA LEU A 98 13.59 21.46 20.72
C LEU A 98 15.10 21.51 20.94
N GLU A 99 15.88 21.96 19.96
CA GLU A 99 17.32 22.14 20.08
C GLU A 99 17.69 23.17 21.17
N GLU A 100 16.92 24.26 21.33
CA GLU A 100 17.10 25.25 22.40
C GLU A 100 17.03 24.65 23.81
N ILE A 101 16.30 23.55 23.99
CA ILE A 101 16.18 22.85 25.27
C ILE A 101 16.96 21.54 25.31
N GLY A 102 17.89 21.35 24.37
CA GLY A 102 18.80 20.20 24.32
C GLY A 102 18.17 18.89 23.82
N LEU A 103 17.05 18.97 23.10
CA LEU A 103 16.37 17.82 22.51
C LEU A 103 16.61 17.77 20.98
N ASN A 104 16.56 16.56 20.43
CA ASN A 104 16.73 16.33 19.00
C ASN A 104 15.45 15.77 18.40
N LEU A 105 14.85 16.48 17.43
CA LEU A 105 13.62 16.07 16.78
C LEU A 105 13.76 14.71 16.07
N ASP A 106 14.89 14.43 15.41
CA ASP A 106 15.12 13.17 14.71
C ASP A 106 15.05 11.98 15.69
N VAL A 107 15.61 12.13 16.89
CA VAL A 107 15.54 11.11 17.95
C VAL A 107 14.11 10.95 18.48
N ILE A 108 13.36 12.04 18.57
CA ILE A 108 11.96 12.04 19.01
C ILE A 108 11.09 11.35 17.96
N GLU A 109 11.26 11.67 16.68
CA GLU A 109 10.53 10.99 15.58
C GLU A 109 10.79 9.48 15.57
N ASP A 110 11.99 9.05 15.90
CA ASP A 110 12.36 7.62 15.97
C ASP A 110 11.63 6.85 17.08
N GLN A 111 11.03 7.53 18.05
CA GLN A 111 10.21 6.89 19.08
C GLN A 111 8.80 6.54 18.57
N GLU A 112 8.34 7.15 17.48
CA GLU A 112 7.02 6.88 16.91
C GLU A 112 6.99 5.51 16.20
N PRO A 113 6.09 4.60 16.60
CA PRO A 113 5.88 3.38 15.83
C PRO A 113 5.17 3.71 14.52
N ASP A 114 5.51 2.99 13.44
CA ASP A 114 4.66 2.98 12.26
C ASP A 114 3.34 2.29 12.65
N PRO A 115 2.17 2.90 12.42
CA PRO A 115 0.90 2.19 12.63
C PRO A 115 0.82 0.96 11.72
N ALA A 116 0.59 -0.21 12.30
CA ALA A 116 0.58 -1.49 11.57
C ALA A 116 -0.73 -1.71 10.80
N LEU A 117 -1.25 -0.67 10.14
CA LEU A 117 -2.54 -0.65 9.46
C LEU A 117 -2.45 -0.99 7.97
N GLY A 118 -1.29 -1.34 7.47
CA GLY A 118 -1.08 -1.65 6.06
C GLY A 118 0.13 -2.54 5.82
N ASN A 119 0.23 -3.06 4.59
CA ASN A 119 1.27 -4.01 4.21
C ASN A 119 2.15 -3.50 3.07
N GLY A 120 1.56 -2.99 2.00
CA GLY A 120 2.30 -2.69 0.78
C GLY A 120 1.74 -1.53 -0.04
N GLY A 121 1.86 -1.65 -1.38
CA GLY A 121 1.52 -0.60 -2.33
C GLY A 121 0.09 -0.10 -2.24
N LEU A 122 -0.87 -0.99 -2.07
CA LEU A 122 -2.30 -0.65 -1.96
C LEU A 122 -2.57 0.24 -0.72
N GLY A 123 -2.01 -0.14 0.42
CA GLY A 123 -2.18 0.63 1.68
C GLY A 123 -1.44 1.96 1.65
N ARG A 124 -0.24 2.00 1.05
CA ARG A 124 0.49 3.28 0.94
C ARG A 124 -0.18 4.23 -0.06
N LEU A 125 -0.74 3.70 -1.15
CA LEU A 125 -1.52 4.49 -2.08
C LEU A 125 -2.72 5.16 -1.38
N ALA A 126 -3.46 4.40 -0.59
CA ALA A 126 -4.58 4.92 0.21
C ALA A 126 -4.13 6.08 1.12
N ALA A 127 -2.98 5.94 1.79
CA ALA A 127 -2.41 6.98 2.63
C ALA A 127 -2.01 8.24 1.83
N CYS A 128 -1.36 8.07 0.68
CA CYS A 128 -1.01 9.18 -0.21
C CYS A 128 -2.26 9.91 -0.74
N PHE A 129 -3.30 9.16 -1.09
CA PHE A 129 -4.55 9.73 -1.59
C PHE A 129 -5.26 10.56 -0.53
N MET A 130 -5.29 10.09 0.72
CA MET A 130 -5.88 10.86 1.82
C MET A 130 -5.14 12.19 2.03
N GLU A 131 -3.83 12.18 2.01
CA GLU A 131 -3.02 13.40 2.12
C GLU A 131 -3.25 14.36 0.94
N SER A 132 -3.30 13.84 -0.27
CA SER A 132 -3.55 14.65 -1.47
C SER A 132 -4.96 15.25 -1.47
N LEU A 133 -5.98 14.50 -1.03
CA LEU A 133 -7.34 15.03 -0.88
C LEU A 133 -7.39 16.21 0.08
N ALA A 134 -6.72 16.10 1.24
CA ALA A 134 -6.62 17.19 2.21
C ALA A 134 -5.87 18.40 1.64
N THR A 135 -4.73 18.17 1.00
CA THR A 135 -3.89 19.24 0.42
C THR A 135 -4.60 19.98 -0.71
N LEU A 136 -5.38 19.28 -1.53
CA LEU A 136 -6.16 19.87 -2.63
C LEU A 136 -7.46 20.52 -2.18
N GLY A 137 -7.87 20.34 -0.92
CA GLY A 137 -9.07 20.94 -0.35
C GLY A 137 -10.37 20.19 -0.67
N TYR A 138 -10.31 18.87 -0.81
CA TYR A 138 -11.49 18.03 -1.04
C TYR A 138 -11.92 17.29 0.22
N ALA A 139 -13.23 17.26 0.49
CA ALA A 139 -13.79 16.56 1.63
C ALA A 139 -13.70 15.04 1.46
N ALA A 140 -13.08 14.36 2.40
CA ALA A 140 -12.88 12.93 2.34
C ALA A 140 -12.84 12.28 3.73
N TYR A 141 -13.33 11.04 3.78
CA TYR A 141 -13.12 10.12 4.90
C TYR A 141 -12.41 8.87 4.39
N GLY A 142 -11.29 8.50 5.01
CA GLY A 142 -10.74 7.16 4.87
C GLY A 142 -11.51 6.21 5.77
N CYS A 143 -11.82 5.00 5.28
CA CYS A 143 -12.59 4.00 6.02
C CYS A 143 -11.82 2.68 6.03
N GLY A 144 -11.42 2.22 7.22
CA GLY A 144 -10.66 0.99 7.40
C GLY A 144 -10.84 0.37 8.78
N ILE A 145 -9.95 -0.53 9.14
CA ILE A 145 -9.96 -1.24 10.42
C ILE A 145 -8.79 -0.76 11.29
N ARG A 146 -9.06 -0.55 12.58
CA ARG A 146 -8.04 -0.32 13.59
C ARG A 146 -7.46 -1.64 14.07
N TYR A 147 -6.51 -2.19 13.29
CA TYR A 147 -5.83 -3.41 13.68
C TYR A 147 -5.00 -3.19 14.95
N ARG A 148 -5.10 -4.09 15.91
CA ARG A 148 -4.33 -4.02 17.15
C ARG A 148 -2.87 -4.41 16.97
N TYR A 149 -2.63 -5.39 16.09
CA TYR A 149 -1.29 -5.86 15.70
C TYR A 149 -1.03 -5.67 14.21
N GLY A 150 -2.09 -5.63 13.40
CA GLY A 150 -2.05 -5.34 11.97
C GLY A 150 -1.16 -6.28 11.18
N MET A 151 -0.23 -5.71 10.43
CA MET A 151 0.81 -6.46 9.74
C MET A 151 1.92 -6.83 10.73
N PHE A 152 2.36 -8.08 10.70
CA PHE A 152 3.40 -8.57 11.58
C PHE A 152 4.70 -7.76 11.48
N LYS A 153 5.43 -7.72 12.58
CA LYS A 153 6.83 -7.31 12.60
C LYS A 153 7.70 -8.48 12.14
N GLN A 154 8.61 -8.22 11.20
CA GLN A 154 9.52 -9.24 10.71
C GLN A 154 10.78 -9.29 11.56
N GLN A 155 11.14 -10.48 12.01
CA GLN A 155 12.46 -10.81 12.53
C GLN A 155 13.13 -11.79 11.60
N ILE A 156 14.46 -11.72 11.51
CA ILE A 156 15.27 -12.68 10.79
C ILE A 156 16.02 -13.52 11.81
N SER A 157 15.79 -14.83 11.79
CA SER A 157 16.46 -15.80 12.65
C SER A 157 17.07 -16.90 11.79
N ASP A 158 18.38 -17.07 11.88
CA ASP A 158 19.12 -17.99 11.00
C ASP A 158 18.79 -17.79 9.50
N GLY A 159 18.63 -16.55 9.09
CA GLY A 159 18.29 -16.15 7.73
C GLY A 159 16.81 -16.36 7.34
N PHE A 160 15.99 -16.98 8.18
CA PHE A 160 14.57 -17.17 7.95
C PHE A 160 13.75 -15.99 8.47
N GLN A 161 12.66 -15.66 7.75
CA GLN A 161 11.65 -14.77 8.28
C GLN A 161 10.89 -15.44 9.42
N VAL A 162 10.79 -14.73 10.54
CA VAL A 162 9.91 -15.06 11.67
C VAL A 162 8.93 -13.91 11.86
N GLU A 163 7.64 -14.21 11.91
CA GLU A 163 6.57 -13.27 12.14
C GLU A 163 6.32 -13.12 13.63
N VAL A 164 6.36 -11.89 14.13
CA VAL A 164 6.01 -11.56 15.51
C VAL A 164 4.96 -10.46 15.54
N PRO A 165 4.11 -10.41 16.60
CA PRO A 165 3.11 -9.34 16.70
C PRO A 165 3.77 -7.95 16.76
N ASP A 166 3.25 -7.00 16.00
CA ASP A 166 3.63 -5.60 16.07
C ASP A 166 2.71 -4.86 17.05
N ASN A 167 3.12 -4.75 18.29
CA ASN A 167 2.35 -4.08 19.34
C ASN A 167 2.53 -2.55 19.25
N TRP A 168 2.12 -1.94 18.14
CA TRP A 168 2.27 -0.50 17.90
C TRP A 168 1.45 0.37 18.86
N LEU A 169 0.43 -0.18 19.50
CA LEU A 169 -0.43 0.50 20.48
C LEU A 169 0.05 0.38 21.93
N LYS A 170 1.19 -0.26 22.18
CA LYS A 170 1.68 -0.56 23.54
C LYS A 170 1.71 0.66 24.48
N ASN A 171 2.11 1.81 23.95
CA ASN A 171 2.22 3.05 24.72
C ASN A 171 1.07 4.04 24.43
N GLY A 172 0.01 3.58 23.73
CA GLY A 172 -1.00 4.44 23.15
C GLY A 172 -0.49 5.14 21.89
N TYR A 173 -1.41 5.67 21.08
CA TYR A 173 -1.08 6.42 19.88
C TYR A 173 -1.66 7.84 19.94
N PRO A 174 -0.82 8.89 20.00
CA PRO A 174 -1.28 10.25 20.30
C PRO A 174 -2.25 10.83 19.27
N PHE A 175 -2.14 10.40 17.99
CA PHE A 175 -2.87 10.97 16.87
C PHE A 175 -4.22 10.29 16.59
N GLU A 176 -4.73 9.45 17.49
CA GLU A 176 -6.08 8.89 17.36
C GLU A 176 -7.03 9.41 18.43
N LEU A 177 -8.31 9.53 18.09
CA LEU A 177 -9.41 9.90 18.99
C LEU A 177 -10.52 8.85 18.92
N ARG A 178 -10.84 8.23 20.05
CA ARG A 178 -11.97 7.31 20.19
C ARG A 178 -13.28 8.09 20.18
N ARG A 179 -14.23 7.69 19.32
CA ARG A 179 -15.52 8.38 19.11
C ARG A 179 -16.70 7.43 19.38
N PRO A 180 -16.95 7.05 20.64
CA PRO A 180 -17.98 6.06 20.96
C PRO A 180 -19.40 6.52 20.64
N GLU A 181 -19.64 7.82 20.52
CA GLU A 181 -20.91 8.41 20.09
C GLU A 181 -21.32 8.06 18.66
N TYR A 182 -20.40 7.55 17.86
CA TYR A 182 -20.62 7.10 16.48
C TYR A 182 -20.48 5.59 16.32
N SER A 183 -20.86 4.83 17.35
CA SER A 183 -20.81 3.38 17.32
C SER A 183 -21.99 2.77 16.57
N TYR A 184 -21.75 1.68 15.85
CA TYR A 184 -22.75 0.95 15.08
C TYR A 184 -22.71 -0.55 15.35
N GLU A 185 -23.87 -1.18 15.37
CA GLU A 185 -24.00 -2.64 15.50
C GLU A 185 -23.78 -3.33 14.15
N ILE A 186 -22.91 -4.34 14.14
CA ILE A 186 -22.63 -5.18 12.95
C ILE A 186 -23.04 -6.61 13.24
N LYS A 187 -23.88 -7.19 12.37
CA LYS A 187 -24.54 -8.49 12.56
C LYS A 187 -23.94 -9.55 11.65
N PHE A 188 -23.72 -10.73 12.18
CA PHE A 188 -23.20 -11.90 11.46
C PHE A 188 -24.04 -13.15 11.73
N GLY A 189 -24.15 -14.02 10.73
CA GLY A 189 -24.84 -15.30 10.88
C GLY A 189 -26.35 -15.17 11.01
N GLY A 190 -26.96 -16.12 11.65
CA GLY A 190 -28.42 -16.16 11.78
C GLY A 190 -29.13 -16.55 10.49
N TYR A 191 -30.35 -16.10 10.36
CA TYR A 191 -31.22 -16.38 9.21
C TYR A 191 -32.13 -15.18 8.89
N VAL A 192 -32.74 -15.21 7.73
CA VAL A 192 -33.70 -14.17 7.30
C VAL A 192 -35.10 -14.76 7.33
N ARG A 193 -35.97 -14.13 8.09
CA ARG A 193 -37.42 -14.42 8.10
C ARG A 193 -38.11 -13.35 7.25
N THR A 194 -39.14 -13.77 6.51
CA THR A 194 -39.97 -12.87 5.71
C THR A 194 -41.37 -12.69 6.32
N GLU A 195 -41.87 -11.47 6.25
CA GLU A 195 -43.26 -11.13 6.59
C GLU A 195 -43.94 -10.52 5.37
N ASP A 196 -45.11 -11.04 5.04
CA ASP A 196 -45.97 -10.42 4.01
C ASP A 196 -46.66 -9.21 4.61
N MET A 197 -46.34 -8.03 4.07
CA MET A 197 -46.88 -6.75 4.51
C MET A 197 -48.15 -6.38 3.73
N GLY A 198 -48.66 -7.25 2.85
CA GLY A 198 -49.74 -6.99 1.93
C GLY A 198 -49.36 -6.19 0.70
N ASN A 199 -50.23 -6.18 -0.31
CA ASN A 199 -50.02 -5.47 -1.59
C ASN A 199 -48.76 -5.89 -2.35
N GLY A 200 -48.25 -7.12 -2.12
CA GLY A 200 -47.04 -7.62 -2.75
C GLY A 200 -45.73 -7.17 -2.10
N ASN A 201 -45.81 -6.48 -0.97
CA ASN A 201 -44.66 -6.03 -0.22
C ASN A 201 -44.20 -7.10 0.80
N THR A 202 -42.92 -7.40 0.81
CA THR A 202 -42.30 -8.33 1.75
C THR A 202 -41.29 -7.60 2.63
N ARG A 203 -41.40 -7.81 3.94
CA ARG A 203 -40.40 -7.35 4.91
C ARG A 203 -39.41 -8.47 5.21
N PHE A 204 -38.13 -8.16 5.18
CA PHE A 204 -37.05 -9.06 5.51
C PHE A 204 -36.53 -8.76 6.91
N ILE A 205 -36.49 -9.76 7.78
CA ILE A 205 -36.12 -9.63 9.19
C ILE A 205 -34.94 -10.57 9.46
N HIS A 206 -33.83 -9.99 9.89
CA HIS A 206 -32.63 -10.75 10.27
C HIS A 206 -32.74 -11.19 11.74
N GLU A 207 -32.72 -12.48 11.99
CA GLU A 207 -32.87 -13.07 13.32
C GLU A 207 -31.75 -14.08 13.63
N GLY A 208 -31.54 -14.38 14.91
CA GLY A 208 -30.59 -15.40 15.35
C GLY A 208 -29.12 -15.02 15.09
N TYR A 209 -28.82 -13.78 14.85
CA TYR A 209 -27.49 -13.28 14.55
C TYR A 209 -26.63 -13.12 15.82
N GLN A 210 -25.32 -13.12 15.61
CA GLN A 210 -24.34 -12.60 16.56
C GLN A 210 -23.97 -11.17 16.14
N SER A 211 -23.64 -10.30 17.08
CA SER A 211 -23.27 -8.93 16.75
C SER A 211 -22.08 -8.43 17.55
N VAL A 212 -21.40 -7.46 16.97
CA VAL A 212 -20.37 -6.66 17.62
C VAL A 212 -20.70 -5.18 17.46
N MET A 213 -20.16 -4.36 18.34
CA MET A 213 -20.20 -2.90 18.17
C MET A 213 -18.93 -2.45 17.48
N ALA A 214 -19.09 -1.72 16.39
CA ALA A 214 -18.00 -1.03 15.70
C ALA A 214 -17.85 0.37 16.29
N ILE A 215 -16.67 0.70 16.78
CA ILE A 215 -16.38 2.00 17.40
C ILE A 215 -15.29 2.68 16.60
N PRO A 216 -15.52 3.89 16.05
CA PRO A 216 -14.51 4.55 15.26
C PRO A 216 -13.45 5.24 16.13
N TYR A 217 -12.22 5.15 15.65
CA TYR A 217 -11.11 5.97 16.08
C TYR A 217 -10.73 6.87 14.91
N ASP A 218 -10.79 8.17 15.12
CA ASP A 218 -10.49 9.16 14.09
C ASP A 218 -9.02 9.56 14.15
N MET A 219 -8.34 9.53 13.01
CA MET A 219 -6.98 10.03 12.83
C MET A 219 -7.00 11.25 11.91
N PRO A 220 -6.30 12.35 12.25
CA PRO A 220 -6.27 13.53 11.41
C PRO A 220 -5.37 13.33 10.20
N ILE A 221 -5.83 13.77 9.05
CA ILE A 221 -5.09 13.83 7.79
C ILE A 221 -4.90 15.31 7.42
N VAL A 222 -3.73 15.82 7.74
CA VAL A 222 -3.41 17.24 7.61
C VAL A 222 -3.03 17.59 6.18
N GLY A 223 -3.72 18.57 5.60
CA GLY A 223 -3.36 19.16 4.32
C GLY A 223 -2.18 20.13 4.44
N TYR A 224 -1.48 20.37 3.33
CA TYR A 224 -0.33 21.26 3.33
C TYR A 224 -0.77 22.72 3.28
N ASP A 225 -0.44 23.50 4.33
CA ASP A 225 -0.61 24.96 4.44
C ASP A 225 -2.01 25.50 4.03
N ASN A 226 -3.06 24.77 4.40
CA ASN A 226 -4.42 25.13 3.97
C ASN A 226 -5.52 24.97 5.05
N HIS A 227 -5.14 24.67 6.30
CA HIS A 227 -6.03 24.43 7.43
C HIS A 227 -7.03 23.28 7.24
N MET A 228 -6.93 22.52 6.15
CA MET A 228 -7.77 21.37 5.90
C MET A 228 -7.25 20.15 6.66
N VAL A 229 -8.14 19.54 7.44
CA VAL A 229 -7.86 18.28 8.13
C VAL A 229 -8.99 17.29 7.85
N ASN A 230 -8.72 16.34 6.95
CA ASN A 230 -9.62 15.23 6.71
C ASN A 230 -9.47 14.15 7.79
N THR A 231 -10.37 13.19 7.80
CA THR A 231 -10.42 12.14 8.82
C THR A 231 -10.16 10.77 8.20
N LEU A 232 -9.22 10.03 8.78
CA LEU A 232 -9.13 8.59 8.61
C LEU A 232 -9.91 7.94 9.75
N MET A 233 -11.03 7.31 9.41
CA MET A 233 -11.95 6.65 10.33
C MET A 233 -11.65 5.15 10.34
N ILE A 234 -11.05 4.68 11.42
CA ILE A 234 -10.69 3.27 11.59
C ILE A 234 -11.53 2.65 12.71
N TRP A 235 -12.06 1.47 12.43
CA TRP A 235 -13.04 0.82 13.28
C TRP A 235 -12.39 -0.22 14.20
N ASP A 236 -12.58 -0.06 15.51
CA ASP A 236 -12.34 -1.08 16.52
C ASP A 236 -13.64 -1.86 16.79
N ALA A 237 -13.54 -3.05 17.33
CA ALA A 237 -14.65 -3.91 17.68
C ALA A 237 -14.73 -4.13 19.20
N GLU A 238 -15.92 -3.95 19.74
CA GLU A 238 -16.23 -4.25 21.14
C GLU A 238 -17.47 -5.17 21.21
N PRO A 239 -17.62 -5.99 22.26
CA PRO A 239 -18.81 -6.79 22.44
C PRO A 239 -20.04 -5.90 22.71
N LYS A 240 -21.18 -6.26 22.19
CA LYS A 240 -22.46 -5.59 22.50
C LYS A 240 -22.85 -5.82 23.95
N GLU A 241 -22.72 -7.06 24.39
CA GLU A 241 -22.88 -7.46 25.80
C GLU A 241 -21.50 -7.55 26.42
N GLY A 242 -21.31 -6.83 27.53
CA GLY A 242 -20.02 -6.76 28.18
C GLY A 242 -19.65 -8.06 28.93
N PHE A 243 -18.68 -7.94 29.80
CA PHE A 243 -18.17 -9.00 30.65
C PHE A 243 -19.27 -9.76 31.36
N GLN A 244 -19.29 -11.10 31.23
CA GLN A 244 -20.31 -11.96 31.85
C GLN A 244 -19.97 -12.29 33.28
N LEU A 245 -20.38 -11.45 34.20
CA LEU A 245 -20.05 -11.58 35.63
C LEU A 245 -20.56 -12.91 36.22
N ASP A 246 -21.77 -13.35 35.84
CA ASP A 246 -22.34 -14.62 36.27
C ASP A 246 -21.47 -15.84 35.92
N SER A 247 -20.88 -15.83 34.74
CA SER A 247 -19.98 -16.90 34.30
C SER A 247 -18.65 -16.82 35.06
N PHE A 248 -18.17 -15.64 35.31
CA PHE A 248 -16.95 -15.40 36.09
C PHE A 248 -17.11 -15.89 37.53
N ASP A 249 -18.24 -15.54 38.20
CA ASP A 249 -18.53 -15.94 39.59
C ASP A 249 -18.70 -17.45 39.73
N LYS A 250 -19.08 -18.15 38.66
CA LYS A 250 -19.17 -19.63 38.61
C LYS A 250 -17.83 -20.30 38.29
N GLY A 251 -16.77 -19.56 38.11
CA GLY A 251 -15.42 -20.04 37.76
C GLY A 251 -15.20 -20.34 36.27
N ASP A 252 -16.16 -20.03 35.40
CA ASP A 252 -16.01 -20.15 33.96
C ASP A 252 -15.43 -18.86 33.35
N TYR A 253 -14.15 -18.65 33.60
CA TYR A 253 -13.43 -17.44 33.21
C TYR A 253 -13.33 -17.28 31.69
N ASN A 254 -13.22 -18.38 30.95
CA ASN A 254 -13.17 -18.34 29.48
C ASN A 254 -14.50 -17.88 28.88
N LYS A 255 -15.60 -18.39 29.40
CA LYS A 255 -16.94 -17.98 28.97
C LYS A 255 -17.23 -16.52 29.33
N ALA A 256 -16.74 -16.07 30.48
CA ALA A 256 -16.90 -14.68 30.91
C ALA A 256 -16.35 -13.64 29.92
N VAL A 257 -15.33 -13.99 29.14
CA VAL A 257 -14.65 -13.12 28.15
C VAL A 257 -14.86 -13.58 26.71
N GLU A 258 -15.72 -14.55 26.45
CA GLU A 258 -15.92 -15.13 25.11
C GLU A 258 -16.35 -14.08 24.10
N GLN A 259 -17.30 -13.23 24.43
CA GLN A 259 -17.78 -12.17 23.55
C GLN A 259 -16.70 -11.09 23.26
N GLU A 260 -15.89 -10.77 24.26
CA GLU A 260 -14.74 -9.88 24.08
C GLU A 260 -13.72 -10.47 23.10
N ASN A 261 -13.42 -11.77 23.24
CA ASN A 261 -12.49 -12.45 22.35
C ASN A 261 -13.00 -12.51 20.90
N LEU A 262 -14.30 -12.79 20.71
CA LEU A 262 -14.91 -12.79 19.38
C LEU A 262 -14.83 -11.42 18.70
N ALA A 263 -15.10 -10.35 19.44
CA ALA A 263 -14.96 -9.00 18.92
C ALA A 263 -13.49 -8.66 18.59
N ARG A 264 -12.57 -8.98 19.50
CA ARG A 264 -11.13 -8.72 19.31
C ARG A 264 -10.56 -9.41 18.08
N ASN A 265 -10.92 -10.65 17.83
CA ASN A 265 -10.43 -11.41 16.67
C ASN A 265 -10.67 -10.70 15.34
N LEU A 266 -11.73 -9.91 15.21
CA LEU A 266 -12.03 -9.14 14.00
C LEU A 266 -10.98 -8.09 13.68
N VAL A 267 -10.30 -7.55 14.70
CA VAL A 267 -9.45 -6.35 14.57
C VAL A 267 -8.01 -6.60 15.03
N GLU A 268 -7.57 -7.84 15.14
CA GLU A 268 -6.21 -8.12 15.60
C GLU A 268 -5.19 -8.07 14.46
N VAL A 269 -5.44 -8.78 13.36
CA VAL A 269 -4.46 -9.04 12.30
C VAL A 269 -4.98 -8.63 10.93
N LEU A 270 -4.14 -7.92 10.18
CA LEU A 270 -4.35 -7.64 8.76
C LEU A 270 -3.99 -8.89 7.93
N TYR A 271 -4.88 -9.30 7.04
CA TYR A 271 -4.73 -10.48 6.20
C TYR A 271 -4.43 -11.76 7.00
N PRO A 272 -5.34 -12.21 7.88
CA PRO A 272 -5.18 -13.47 8.56
C PRO A 272 -4.99 -14.61 7.57
N ASN A 273 -4.22 -15.64 7.97
CA ASN A 273 -3.97 -16.81 7.14
C ASN A 273 -5.31 -17.48 6.75
N ASP A 274 -5.56 -17.59 5.46
CA ASP A 274 -6.80 -18.12 4.87
C ASP A 274 -6.64 -19.51 4.21
N ASN A 275 -5.57 -20.23 4.55
CA ASN A 275 -5.37 -21.62 4.14
C ASN A 275 -6.38 -22.59 4.79
N HIS A 276 -7.17 -22.11 5.72
CA HIS A 276 -8.22 -22.84 6.43
C HIS A 276 -9.54 -22.04 6.45
N ILE A 277 -10.65 -22.73 6.69
CA ILE A 277 -12.00 -22.16 6.64
C ILE A 277 -12.16 -21.01 7.64
N GLN A 278 -11.65 -21.15 8.86
CA GLN A 278 -11.74 -20.13 9.91
C GLN A 278 -11.09 -18.81 9.48
N GLY A 279 -9.96 -18.88 8.79
CA GLY A 279 -9.28 -17.69 8.26
C GLY A 279 -10.07 -17.01 7.13
N LYS A 280 -10.69 -17.82 6.25
CA LYS A 280 -11.58 -17.28 5.20
C LYS A 280 -12.79 -16.58 5.81
N GLU A 281 -13.43 -17.20 6.79
CA GLU A 281 -14.56 -16.62 7.51
C GLU A 281 -14.18 -15.31 8.20
N LEU A 282 -13.03 -15.28 8.87
CA LEU A 282 -12.54 -14.10 9.55
C LEU A 282 -12.30 -12.94 8.57
N ARG A 283 -11.66 -13.21 7.43
CA ARG A 283 -11.43 -12.19 6.39
C ARG A 283 -12.72 -11.62 5.82
N LEU A 284 -13.71 -12.45 5.55
CA LEU A 284 -15.01 -11.96 5.09
C LEU A 284 -15.72 -11.13 6.16
N LYS A 285 -15.66 -11.56 7.42
CA LYS A 285 -16.20 -10.79 8.55
C LYS A 285 -15.51 -9.42 8.68
N GLN A 286 -14.20 -9.35 8.53
CA GLN A 286 -13.45 -8.08 8.57
C GLN A 286 -13.93 -7.12 7.48
N GLN A 287 -14.10 -7.61 6.27
CA GLN A 287 -14.57 -6.79 5.14
C GLN A 287 -15.97 -6.22 5.41
N TYR A 288 -16.90 -7.07 5.80
CA TYR A 288 -18.26 -6.62 6.12
C TYR A 288 -18.29 -5.67 7.33
N PHE A 289 -17.49 -5.94 8.35
CA PHE A 289 -17.42 -5.16 9.57
C PHE A 289 -17.13 -3.68 9.29
N PHE A 290 -16.02 -3.37 8.64
CA PHE A 290 -15.67 -1.96 8.41
C PHE A 290 -16.53 -1.31 7.34
N VAL A 291 -16.96 -2.06 6.34
CA VAL A 291 -17.82 -1.56 5.26
C VAL A 291 -19.20 -1.17 5.80
N SER A 292 -19.85 -2.06 6.55
CA SER A 292 -21.16 -1.78 7.13
C SER A 292 -21.11 -0.58 8.10
N ALA A 293 -20.12 -0.55 8.98
CA ALA A 293 -19.92 0.56 9.92
C ALA A 293 -19.73 1.89 9.18
N SER A 294 -18.91 1.90 8.15
CA SER A 294 -18.62 3.10 7.35
C SER A 294 -19.85 3.60 6.59
N LEU A 295 -20.61 2.71 5.98
CA LEU A 295 -21.86 3.05 5.29
C LEU A 295 -22.92 3.59 6.26
N GLN A 296 -23.11 2.95 7.41
CA GLN A 296 -24.05 3.44 8.42
C GLN A 296 -23.66 4.84 8.91
N ARG A 297 -22.37 5.08 9.13
CA ARG A 297 -21.85 6.40 9.52
C ARG A 297 -22.08 7.46 8.44
N ALA A 298 -21.78 7.13 7.18
CA ALA A 298 -21.96 8.04 6.05
C ALA A 298 -23.44 8.43 5.86
N ILE A 299 -24.33 7.46 5.93
CA ILE A 299 -25.79 7.70 5.80
C ILE A 299 -26.32 8.50 6.99
N ALA A 300 -25.88 8.21 8.21
CA ALA A 300 -26.27 8.99 9.39
C ALA A 300 -25.83 10.47 9.26
N ARG A 301 -24.60 10.70 8.75
CA ARG A 301 -24.14 12.06 8.46
C ARG A 301 -24.99 12.73 7.37
N PHE A 302 -25.26 12.04 6.27
CA PHE A 302 -26.12 12.54 5.19
C PHE A 302 -27.49 12.97 5.71
N LYS A 303 -28.12 12.11 6.51
CA LYS A 303 -29.48 12.36 7.07
C LYS A 303 -29.52 13.52 8.08
N LYS A 304 -28.39 13.98 8.58
CA LYS A 304 -28.31 15.19 9.42
C LYS A 304 -28.68 16.45 8.64
N HIS A 305 -28.39 16.47 7.34
CA HIS A 305 -28.60 17.65 6.46
C HIS A 305 -29.66 17.43 5.39
N HIS A 306 -30.07 16.20 5.10
CA HIS A 306 -30.98 15.83 4.01
C HIS A 306 -32.06 14.86 4.49
N GLU A 307 -33.28 15.13 4.11
CA GLU A 307 -34.43 14.24 4.40
C GLU A 307 -34.65 13.21 3.28
N ASP A 308 -34.35 13.57 2.03
CA ASP A 308 -34.55 12.69 0.86
C ASP A 308 -33.33 11.88 0.52
N ILE A 309 -33.39 10.57 0.79
CA ILE A 309 -32.26 9.63 0.54
C ILE A 309 -31.90 9.52 -0.95
N HIS A 310 -32.78 9.89 -1.87
CA HIS A 310 -32.49 9.88 -3.31
C HIS A 310 -31.38 10.88 -3.69
N GLN A 311 -31.10 11.86 -2.84
CA GLN A 311 -30.01 12.84 -3.02
C GLN A 311 -28.63 12.28 -2.61
N LEU A 312 -28.56 11.06 -2.09
CA LEU A 312 -27.28 10.48 -1.62
C LEU A 312 -26.18 10.49 -2.70
N PRO A 313 -26.43 10.17 -3.99
CA PRO A 313 -25.39 10.21 -5.02
C PRO A 313 -24.78 11.61 -5.27
N GLU A 314 -25.53 12.67 -4.96
CA GLU A 314 -25.04 14.05 -5.07
C GLU A 314 -24.11 14.45 -3.91
N LYS A 315 -24.15 13.69 -2.80
CA LYS A 315 -23.48 14.03 -1.54
C LYS A 315 -22.43 13.00 -1.09
N ALA A 316 -22.43 11.82 -1.67
CA ALA A 316 -21.50 10.76 -1.28
C ALA A 316 -21.06 9.92 -2.48
N VAL A 317 -19.79 9.56 -2.49
CA VAL A 317 -19.24 8.51 -3.33
C VAL A 317 -18.43 7.56 -2.47
N PHE A 318 -18.62 6.26 -2.69
CA PHE A 318 -17.91 5.18 -2.01
C PHE A 318 -16.92 4.57 -2.98
N GLN A 319 -15.64 4.92 -2.83
CA GLN A 319 -14.58 4.36 -3.67
C GLN A 319 -14.08 3.06 -3.06
N MET A 320 -14.25 1.97 -3.80
CA MET A 320 -13.79 0.65 -3.41
C MET A 320 -12.34 0.45 -3.88
N ASN A 321 -11.41 0.42 -2.92
CA ASN A 321 -9.99 0.19 -3.19
C ASN A 321 -9.72 -1.31 -3.26
N ASP A 322 -9.59 -1.84 -4.46
CA ASP A 322 -9.65 -3.26 -4.81
C ASP A 322 -11.02 -3.89 -4.49
N THR A 323 -11.12 -5.21 -4.44
CA THR A 323 -12.35 -5.95 -4.18
C THR A 323 -12.67 -6.11 -2.69
N HIS A 324 -11.74 -5.80 -1.81
CA HIS A 324 -11.93 -5.98 -0.37
C HIS A 324 -13.18 -5.30 0.19
N PRO A 325 -13.57 -4.09 -0.25
CA PRO A 325 -14.80 -3.45 0.22
C PRO A 325 -16.02 -3.71 -0.64
N THR A 326 -16.00 -4.67 -1.56
CA THR A 326 -17.10 -4.86 -2.54
C THR A 326 -18.43 -5.25 -1.90
N VAL A 327 -18.44 -5.82 -0.71
CA VAL A 327 -19.69 -6.03 0.04
C VAL A 327 -20.49 -4.74 0.27
N ALA A 328 -19.86 -3.58 0.09
CA ALA A 328 -20.51 -2.28 0.12
C ALA A 328 -21.70 -2.17 -0.85
N VAL A 329 -21.61 -2.82 -2.00
CA VAL A 329 -22.71 -2.85 -2.98
C VAL A 329 -23.97 -3.43 -2.36
N ALA A 330 -23.89 -4.64 -1.82
CA ALA A 330 -25.03 -5.32 -1.25
C ALA A 330 -25.44 -4.75 0.11
N GLU A 331 -24.49 -4.26 0.91
CA GLU A 331 -24.78 -3.62 2.19
C GLU A 331 -25.50 -2.28 2.01
N LEU A 332 -25.09 -1.46 1.04
CA LEU A 332 -25.83 -0.23 0.72
C LEU A 332 -27.24 -0.54 0.24
N MET A 333 -27.40 -1.55 -0.62
CA MET A 333 -28.71 -2.03 -1.03
C MET A 333 -29.56 -2.46 0.18
N ARG A 334 -28.97 -3.23 1.12
CA ARG A 334 -29.66 -3.67 2.33
C ARG A 334 -30.20 -2.49 3.15
N ILE A 335 -29.36 -1.49 3.37
CA ILE A 335 -29.76 -0.30 4.12
C ILE A 335 -30.91 0.42 3.39
N LEU A 336 -30.79 0.61 2.08
CA LEU A 336 -31.80 1.31 1.29
C LEU A 336 -33.11 0.54 1.19
N LEU A 337 -33.06 -0.79 1.06
CA LEU A 337 -34.25 -1.64 0.98
C LEU A 337 -34.92 -1.86 2.34
N ASP A 338 -34.12 -2.28 3.33
CA ASP A 338 -34.65 -2.82 4.59
C ASP A 338 -34.81 -1.74 5.67
N GLU A 339 -33.99 -0.70 5.68
CA GLU A 339 -34.03 0.38 6.68
C GLU A 339 -34.72 1.64 6.13
N GLU A 340 -34.48 2.02 4.88
CA GLU A 340 -35.10 3.19 4.25
C GLU A 340 -36.42 2.86 3.53
N GLY A 341 -36.70 1.57 3.30
CA GLY A 341 -37.96 1.11 2.73
C GLY A 341 -38.14 1.39 1.24
N LEU A 342 -37.06 1.54 0.49
CA LEU A 342 -37.10 1.84 -0.95
C LEU A 342 -37.49 0.59 -1.78
N SER A 343 -38.00 0.83 -3.00
CA SER A 343 -38.08 -0.20 -4.04
C SER A 343 -36.69 -0.69 -4.45
N TRP A 344 -36.63 -1.86 -5.07
CA TRP A 344 -35.37 -2.37 -5.64
C TRP A 344 -34.80 -1.39 -6.68
N GLU A 345 -35.65 -0.90 -7.54
CA GLU A 345 -35.26 0.00 -8.62
C GLU A 345 -34.66 1.30 -8.09
N ASP A 346 -35.27 1.91 -7.09
CA ASP A 346 -34.75 3.15 -6.47
C ASP A 346 -33.44 2.87 -5.72
N ALA A 347 -33.38 1.79 -4.94
CA ALA A 347 -32.18 1.40 -4.21
C ALA A 347 -31.00 1.09 -5.15
N TRP A 348 -31.27 0.39 -6.25
CA TRP A 348 -30.27 0.07 -7.25
C TRP A 348 -29.76 1.30 -8.00
N ASP A 349 -30.66 2.21 -8.36
CA ASP A 349 -30.30 3.48 -8.98
C ASP A 349 -29.37 4.30 -8.08
N ILE A 350 -29.70 4.46 -6.81
CA ILE A 350 -28.86 5.15 -5.83
C ILE A 350 -27.50 4.44 -5.71
N THR A 351 -27.49 3.13 -5.51
CA THR A 351 -26.27 2.35 -5.29
C THR A 351 -25.33 2.45 -6.49
N THR A 352 -25.84 2.29 -7.70
CA THR A 352 -25.02 2.33 -8.93
C THR A 352 -24.54 3.72 -9.30
N HIS A 353 -25.02 4.78 -8.64
CA HIS A 353 -24.51 6.14 -8.76
C HIS A 353 -23.62 6.57 -7.58
N CYS A 354 -23.48 5.72 -6.55
CA CYS A 354 -22.67 6.00 -5.37
C CYS A 354 -21.33 5.23 -5.33
N VAL A 355 -21.22 4.06 -6.00
CA VAL A 355 -20.05 3.20 -5.85
C VAL A 355 -19.16 3.21 -7.10
N ALA A 356 -17.85 3.25 -6.87
CA ALA A 356 -16.84 3.17 -7.91
C ALA A 356 -15.73 2.20 -7.47
N TYR A 357 -15.09 1.54 -8.42
CA TYR A 357 -14.15 0.45 -8.19
C TYR A 357 -12.80 0.71 -8.86
N THR A 358 -11.74 0.55 -8.10
CA THR A 358 -10.35 0.52 -8.61
C THR A 358 -9.82 -0.90 -8.53
N ASN A 359 -9.39 -1.46 -9.67
CA ASN A 359 -8.70 -2.75 -9.71
C ASN A 359 -7.19 -2.55 -9.53
N HIS A 360 -6.58 -3.36 -8.66
CA HIS A 360 -5.13 -3.37 -8.41
C HIS A 360 -4.44 -4.66 -8.84
N THR A 361 -5.17 -5.58 -9.47
CA THR A 361 -4.72 -6.95 -9.70
C THR A 361 -4.83 -7.32 -11.18
N ILE A 362 -3.74 -7.82 -11.77
CA ILE A 362 -3.75 -8.36 -13.14
C ILE A 362 -3.99 -9.87 -13.14
N MET A 363 -3.45 -10.58 -12.14
CA MET A 363 -3.49 -12.04 -12.11
C MET A 363 -4.91 -12.55 -11.83
N ALA A 364 -5.48 -13.32 -12.76
CA ALA A 364 -6.84 -13.84 -12.65
C ALA A 364 -7.06 -14.69 -11.39
N GLU A 365 -6.07 -15.47 -11.00
CA GLU A 365 -6.10 -16.30 -9.79
C GLU A 365 -6.11 -15.50 -8.48
N ALA A 366 -5.68 -14.23 -8.53
CA ALA A 366 -5.68 -13.34 -7.38
C ALA A 366 -6.98 -12.51 -7.26
N LEU A 367 -7.91 -12.62 -8.23
CA LEU A 367 -9.24 -12.03 -8.10
C LEU A 367 -10.02 -12.73 -6.99
N GLU A 368 -10.51 -11.94 -6.05
CA GLU A 368 -11.16 -12.43 -4.85
C GLU A 368 -12.49 -13.11 -5.14
N LYS A 369 -12.68 -14.30 -4.57
CA LYS A 369 -13.90 -15.06 -4.66
C LYS A 369 -14.15 -15.80 -3.33
N TRP A 370 -15.40 -15.89 -2.94
CA TRP A 370 -15.82 -16.54 -1.70
C TRP A 370 -16.69 -17.77 -2.00
N PRO A 371 -16.48 -18.90 -1.30
CA PRO A 371 -17.45 -19.99 -1.34
C PRO A 371 -18.84 -19.48 -0.94
N ILE A 372 -19.86 -19.80 -1.73
CA ILE A 372 -21.25 -19.38 -1.48
C ILE A 372 -21.70 -19.83 -0.08
N GLU A 373 -21.34 -21.05 0.32
CA GLU A 373 -21.69 -21.59 1.63
C GLU A 373 -21.22 -20.69 2.79
N ILE A 374 -19.98 -20.23 2.74
CA ILE A 374 -19.42 -19.33 3.76
C ILE A 374 -20.13 -17.98 3.73
N PHE A 375 -20.25 -17.40 2.54
CA PHE A 375 -20.88 -16.09 2.37
C PHE A 375 -22.33 -16.06 2.82
N GLN A 376 -23.12 -17.05 2.40
CA GLN A 376 -24.54 -17.18 2.75
C GLN A 376 -24.74 -17.39 4.25
N ARG A 377 -23.91 -18.22 4.87
CA ARG A 377 -24.01 -18.51 6.31
C ARG A 377 -23.63 -17.30 7.17
N LEU A 378 -22.60 -16.56 6.80
CA LEU A 378 -22.12 -15.39 7.57
C LEU A 378 -22.98 -14.14 7.33
N LEU A 379 -23.47 -13.97 6.11
CA LEU A 379 -24.15 -12.75 5.64
C LEU A 379 -25.46 -13.12 4.92
N PRO A 380 -26.44 -13.72 5.59
CA PRO A 380 -27.59 -14.31 4.91
C PRO A 380 -28.44 -13.30 4.14
N ARG A 381 -28.67 -12.11 4.70
CA ARG A 381 -29.44 -11.06 4.00
C ARG A 381 -28.66 -10.45 2.84
N VAL A 382 -27.40 -10.14 3.05
CA VAL A 382 -26.49 -9.61 2.03
C VAL A 382 -26.37 -10.59 0.86
N TYR A 383 -26.30 -11.90 1.14
CA TYR A 383 -26.27 -12.94 0.11
C TYR A 383 -27.56 -12.95 -0.74
N GLN A 384 -28.73 -12.83 -0.13
CA GLN A 384 -29.99 -12.75 -0.89
C GLN A 384 -29.97 -11.57 -1.87
N ILE A 385 -29.41 -10.45 -1.47
CA ILE A 385 -29.29 -9.27 -2.33
C ILE A 385 -28.29 -9.54 -3.47
N VAL A 386 -27.14 -10.14 -3.18
CA VAL A 386 -26.17 -10.54 -4.21
C VAL A 386 -26.80 -11.52 -5.21
N GLU A 387 -27.59 -12.47 -4.73
CA GLU A 387 -28.32 -13.44 -5.56
C GLU A 387 -29.29 -12.74 -6.53
N GLU A 388 -30.04 -11.75 -6.06
CA GLU A 388 -30.95 -10.97 -6.91
C GLU A 388 -30.19 -10.08 -7.90
N ILE A 389 -29.10 -9.45 -7.49
CA ILE A 389 -28.22 -8.70 -8.41
C ILE A 389 -27.70 -9.63 -9.52
N ASN A 390 -27.24 -10.81 -9.14
CA ASN A 390 -26.76 -11.82 -10.10
C ASN A 390 -27.85 -12.25 -11.08
N ARG A 391 -29.05 -12.53 -10.56
CA ARG A 391 -30.20 -12.94 -11.38
C ARG A 391 -30.53 -11.88 -12.45
N ARG A 392 -30.60 -10.63 -12.05
CA ARG A 392 -30.87 -9.52 -12.97
C ARG A 392 -29.74 -9.32 -13.99
N PHE A 393 -28.50 -9.44 -13.56
CA PHE A 393 -27.35 -9.32 -14.43
C PHE A 393 -27.26 -10.47 -15.45
N VAL A 394 -27.55 -11.70 -15.04
CA VAL A 394 -27.62 -12.86 -15.97
C VAL A 394 -28.67 -12.64 -17.05
N LEU A 395 -29.84 -12.07 -16.68
CA LEU A 395 -30.88 -11.70 -17.68
C LEU A 395 -30.35 -10.68 -18.70
N GLN A 396 -29.59 -9.67 -18.26
CA GLN A 396 -28.95 -8.69 -19.18
C GLN A 396 -27.95 -9.37 -20.11
N ILE A 397 -27.15 -10.34 -19.61
CA ILE A 397 -26.23 -11.10 -20.47
C ILE A 397 -27.02 -11.92 -21.50
N GLN A 398 -28.11 -12.58 -21.10
CA GLN A 398 -28.94 -13.37 -22.00
C GLN A 398 -29.61 -12.52 -23.09
N GLU A 399 -30.04 -11.32 -22.74
CA GLU A 399 -30.63 -10.37 -23.67
C GLU A 399 -29.59 -9.88 -24.71
N GLN A 400 -28.39 -9.55 -24.25
CA GLN A 400 -27.33 -9.03 -25.13
C GLN A 400 -26.64 -10.12 -25.93
N TYR A 401 -26.53 -11.33 -25.41
CA TYR A 401 -25.87 -12.49 -26.01
C TYR A 401 -26.78 -13.74 -26.00
N PRO A 402 -27.88 -13.75 -26.77
CA PRO A 402 -28.86 -14.84 -26.71
C PRO A 402 -28.23 -16.21 -26.98
N GLY A 403 -28.51 -17.18 -26.10
CA GLY A 403 -28.00 -18.56 -26.21
C GLY A 403 -26.53 -18.77 -25.91
N ASN A 404 -25.80 -17.73 -25.49
CA ASN A 404 -24.37 -17.84 -25.17
C ASN A 404 -24.14 -18.16 -23.69
N ASN A 405 -24.20 -19.44 -23.34
CA ASN A 405 -23.96 -19.89 -21.97
C ASN A 405 -22.52 -19.70 -21.49
N GLU A 406 -21.55 -19.63 -22.42
CA GLU A 406 -20.15 -19.37 -22.09
C GLU A 406 -19.97 -17.95 -21.52
N LYS A 407 -20.64 -16.95 -22.09
CA LYS A 407 -20.63 -15.57 -21.56
C LYS A 407 -21.21 -15.53 -20.13
N ILE A 408 -22.30 -16.26 -19.87
CA ILE A 408 -22.86 -16.35 -18.51
C ILE A 408 -21.85 -16.95 -17.54
N ALA A 409 -21.22 -18.06 -17.92
CA ALA A 409 -20.22 -18.74 -17.09
C ALA A 409 -19.02 -17.82 -16.76
N LYS A 410 -18.58 -17.00 -17.72
CA LYS A 410 -17.45 -16.08 -17.55
C LYS A 410 -17.78 -14.82 -16.76
N MET A 411 -19.03 -14.34 -16.82
CA MET A 411 -19.39 -13.00 -16.34
C MET A 411 -20.29 -13.02 -15.09
N ALA A 412 -21.03 -14.09 -14.83
CA ALA A 412 -21.92 -14.15 -13.69
C ALA A 412 -21.18 -13.88 -12.36
N ILE A 413 -21.87 -13.24 -11.44
CA ILE A 413 -21.36 -12.95 -10.09
C ILE A 413 -21.32 -14.26 -9.28
N LEU A 414 -22.39 -15.05 -9.37
CA LEU A 414 -22.48 -16.38 -8.75
C LEU A 414 -22.32 -17.46 -9.82
N TYR A 415 -21.23 -18.19 -9.74
CA TYR A 415 -20.95 -19.29 -10.63
C TYR A 415 -20.00 -20.29 -9.99
N ASP A 416 -20.20 -21.59 -10.26
CA ASP A 416 -19.35 -22.67 -9.75
C ASP A 416 -19.16 -22.65 -8.22
N GLY A 417 -20.24 -22.40 -7.49
CA GLY A 417 -20.23 -22.34 -6.03
C GLY A 417 -19.47 -21.16 -5.40
N GLN A 418 -19.14 -20.14 -6.19
CA GLN A 418 -18.35 -19.00 -5.76
C GLN A 418 -19.09 -17.68 -5.95
N VAL A 419 -18.85 -16.73 -5.05
CA VAL A 419 -19.19 -15.32 -5.20
C VAL A 419 -17.96 -14.60 -5.76
N LYS A 420 -18.06 -14.08 -6.98
CA LYS A 420 -16.96 -13.40 -7.66
C LYS A 420 -17.04 -11.91 -7.39
N MET A 421 -16.19 -11.42 -6.48
CA MET A 421 -16.28 -10.06 -5.96
C MET A 421 -15.96 -8.99 -7.02
N ALA A 422 -14.96 -9.20 -7.87
CA ALA A 422 -14.67 -8.27 -8.97
C ALA A 422 -15.86 -8.11 -9.92
N HIS A 423 -16.57 -9.18 -10.22
CA HIS A 423 -17.76 -9.13 -11.08
C HIS A 423 -18.87 -8.29 -10.42
N LEU A 424 -19.12 -8.48 -9.13
CA LEU A 424 -20.07 -7.67 -8.37
C LEU A 424 -19.68 -6.18 -8.40
N ALA A 425 -18.42 -5.86 -8.17
CA ALA A 425 -17.91 -4.49 -8.18
C ALA A 425 -18.08 -3.81 -9.54
N ILE A 426 -17.80 -4.54 -10.65
CA ILE A 426 -17.94 -4.03 -12.02
C ILE A 426 -19.41 -3.80 -12.37
N VAL A 427 -20.28 -4.74 -12.03
CA VAL A 427 -21.71 -4.65 -12.32
C VAL A 427 -22.35 -3.44 -11.66
N ALA A 428 -22.04 -3.20 -10.39
CA ALA A 428 -22.61 -2.10 -9.61
C ALA A 428 -21.88 -0.77 -9.76
N GLY A 429 -20.56 -0.78 -9.93
CA GLY A 429 -19.77 0.45 -10.02
C GLY A 429 -20.05 1.25 -11.29
N TYR A 430 -20.16 2.57 -11.17
CA TYR A 430 -20.29 3.45 -12.33
C TYR A 430 -18.94 3.73 -13.01
N SER A 431 -17.84 3.46 -12.33
CA SER A 431 -16.48 3.58 -12.84
C SER A 431 -15.64 2.39 -12.40
N VAL A 432 -14.87 1.85 -13.34
CA VAL A 432 -13.88 0.79 -13.13
C VAL A 432 -12.57 1.31 -13.69
N ASN A 433 -11.58 1.55 -12.82
CA ASN A 433 -10.31 2.03 -13.30
C ASN A 433 -9.17 1.07 -12.99
N GLY A 434 -8.21 1.02 -13.91
CA GLY A 434 -6.88 0.50 -13.67
C GLY A 434 -5.97 1.59 -13.09
N VAL A 435 -4.75 1.23 -12.75
CA VAL A 435 -3.82 2.07 -11.97
C VAL A 435 -2.52 2.42 -12.70
N ALA A 436 -2.40 2.00 -13.94
CA ALA A 436 -1.41 2.43 -14.93
C ALA A 436 -1.97 2.18 -16.33
N ARG A 437 -1.47 2.89 -17.33
CA ARG A 437 -2.01 2.77 -18.69
C ARG A 437 -1.92 1.33 -19.23
N LEU A 438 -0.77 0.69 -19.10
CA LEU A 438 -0.60 -0.70 -19.53
C LEU A 438 -1.54 -1.65 -18.79
N HIS A 439 -1.66 -1.50 -17.46
CA HIS A 439 -2.58 -2.28 -16.64
C HIS A 439 -4.02 -2.16 -17.14
N THR A 440 -4.47 -0.97 -17.39
CA THR A 440 -5.83 -0.71 -17.89
C THR A 440 -6.07 -1.37 -19.25
N GLU A 441 -5.09 -1.31 -20.17
CA GLU A 441 -5.19 -1.98 -21.46
C GLU A 441 -5.22 -3.51 -21.34
N ILE A 442 -4.46 -4.09 -20.42
CA ILE A 442 -4.51 -5.53 -20.14
C ILE A 442 -5.87 -5.93 -19.56
N LEU A 443 -6.44 -5.14 -18.66
CA LEU A 443 -7.80 -5.37 -18.14
C LEU A 443 -8.83 -5.42 -19.28
N LYS A 444 -8.78 -4.45 -20.20
CA LYS A 444 -9.71 -4.34 -21.34
C LYS A 444 -9.57 -5.46 -22.35
N LYS A 445 -8.34 -5.91 -22.63
CA LYS A 445 -8.05 -6.86 -23.72
C LYS A 445 -8.01 -8.31 -23.26
N GLU A 446 -7.69 -8.56 -22.01
CA GLU A 446 -7.46 -9.90 -21.46
C GLU A 446 -8.40 -10.21 -20.30
N GLN A 447 -8.07 -9.74 -19.10
CA GLN A 447 -8.67 -10.20 -17.86
C GLN A 447 -10.17 -9.87 -17.72
N LEU A 448 -10.58 -8.67 -18.10
CA LEU A 448 -11.95 -8.18 -17.99
C LEU A 448 -12.57 -7.86 -19.37
N LYS A 449 -12.06 -8.53 -20.40
CA LYS A 449 -12.46 -8.31 -21.79
C LYS A 449 -13.98 -8.39 -21.99
N ASP A 450 -14.63 -9.41 -21.46
CA ASP A 450 -16.07 -9.59 -21.61
C ASP A 450 -16.87 -8.45 -21.00
N PHE A 451 -16.44 -7.94 -19.85
CA PHE A 451 -17.06 -6.77 -19.20
C PHE A 451 -16.78 -5.48 -19.96
N TYR A 452 -15.59 -5.30 -20.50
CA TYR A 452 -15.27 -4.15 -21.33
C TYR A 452 -16.08 -4.12 -22.62
N GLU A 453 -16.27 -5.25 -23.27
CA GLU A 453 -17.12 -5.38 -24.47
C GLU A 453 -18.57 -5.00 -24.17
N MET A 454 -19.09 -5.40 -23.01
CA MET A 454 -20.47 -5.13 -22.60
C MET A 454 -20.69 -3.71 -22.07
N MET A 455 -19.71 -3.17 -21.33
CA MET A 455 -19.83 -1.91 -20.58
C MET A 455 -18.58 -1.03 -20.77
N PRO A 456 -18.17 -0.70 -22.01
CA PRO A 456 -16.92 0.00 -22.27
C PRO A 456 -16.82 1.37 -21.60
N GLN A 457 -17.95 2.03 -21.39
CA GLN A 457 -18.03 3.37 -20.79
C GLN A 457 -17.60 3.43 -19.32
N LYS A 458 -17.60 2.30 -18.62
CA LYS A 458 -17.17 2.24 -17.20
C LYS A 458 -15.65 2.29 -17.04
N PHE A 459 -14.90 1.82 -18.06
CA PHE A 459 -13.46 1.56 -17.96
C PHE A 459 -12.64 2.81 -18.26
N ASN A 460 -11.74 3.13 -17.33
CA ASN A 460 -10.79 4.24 -17.50
C ASN A 460 -9.48 3.95 -16.75
N ASN A 461 -8.47 4.78 -16.98
CA ASN A 461 -7.17 4.70 -16.33
C ASN A 461 -6.94 5.88 -15.40
N LYS A 462 -6.44 5.60 -14.20
CA LYS A 462 -5.88 6.59 -13.28
C LYS A 462 -4.51 6.11 -12.84
N THR A 463 -3.46 6.60 -13.51
CA THR A 463 -2.09 6.24 -13.15
C THR A 463 -1.79 6.66 -11.73
N ASN A 464 -1.31 5.71 -10.91
CA ASN A 464 -0.95 5.94 -9.52
C ASN A 464 0.08 7.08 -9.36
N GLY A 465 0.18 7.58 -8.16
CA GLY A 465 1.16 8.58 -7.75
C GLY A 465 1.51 8.45 -6.28
N ILE A 466 2.46 9.26 -5.87
CA ILE A 466 3.00 9.33 -4.51
C ILE A 466 2.96 10.77 -4.01
N THR A 467 2.92 10.97 -2.69
CA THR A 467 3.04 12.33 -2.13
C THR A 467 4.50 12.75 -2.04
N GLN A 468 4.83 13.85 -2.70
CA GLN A 468 6.16 14.47 -2.66
C GLN A 468 6.50 15.06 -1.29
N ARG A 469 5.51 15.38 -0.48
CA ARG A 469 5.71 15.89 0.88
C ARG A 469 6.38 14.84 1.76
N ARG A 470 5.88 13.62 1.79
CA ARG A 470 6.53 12.52 2.52
C ARG A 470 7.80 12.03 1.83
N PHE A 471 7.74 11.73 0.53
CA PHE A 471 8.82 11.00 -0.16
C PHE A 471 9.94 11.85 -0.72
N LEU A 472 9.83 13.19 -0.66
CA LEU A 472 10.95 14.10 -0.91
C LEU A 472 11.17 15.04 0.28
N ALA A 473 10.19 15.83 0.68
CA ALA A 473 10.38 16.84 1.74
C ALA A 473 10.78 16.22 3.08
N HIS A 474 10.10 15.15 3.51
CA HIS A 474 10.40 14.46 4.77
C HIS A 474 11.54 13.44 4.62
N ALA A 475 11.48 12.60 3.57
CA ALA A 475 12.43 11.50 3.39
C ALA A 475 13.84 11.96 3.04
N ASN A 476 13.98 13.07 2.31
CA ASN A 476 15.25 13.54 1.77
C ASN A 476 15.37 15.07 1.86
N PRO A 477 15.49 15.63 3.08
CA PRO A 477 15.51 17.07 3.27
C PRO A 477 16.67 17.73 2.56
N LEU A 478 17.83 17.08 2.43
CA LEU A 478 18.97 17.61 1.68
C LEU A 478 18.64 17.84 0.21
N LEU A 479 17.96 16.88 -0.43
CA LEU A 479 17.54 17.03 -1.82
C LEU A 479 16.39 18.04 -1.95
N ALA A 480 15.44 18.02 -1.01
CA ALA A 480 14.33 18.97 -0.98
C ALA A 480 14.81 20.43 -0.92
N ASP A 481 15.80 20.71 -0.06
CA ASP A 481 16.41 22.03 0.07
C ASP A 481 17.14 22.44 -1.23
N TRP A 482 17.86 21.50 -1.83
CA TRP A 482 18.55 21.73 -3.11
C TRP A 482 17.57 22.01 -4.25
N VAL A 483 16.48 21.26 -4.34
CA VAL A 483 15.39 21.50 -5.31
C VAL A 483 14.79 22.88 -5.11
N THR A 484 14.45 23.23 -3.87
CA THR A 484 13.87 24.53 -3.53
C THR A 484 14.82 25.70 -3.87
N ALA A 485 16.11 25.53 -3.62
CA ALA A 485 17.13 26.53 -3.97
C ALA A 485 17.22 26.78 -5.48
N HIS A 486 16.91 25.78 -6.32
CA HIS A 486 17.01 25.89 -7.78
C HIS A 486 15.69 26.31 -8.46
N VAL A 487 14.54 25.83 -7.95
CA VAL A 487 13.25 25.98 -8.65
C VAL A 487 12.17 26.68 -7.80
N GLY A 488 12.47 27.05 -6.54
CA GLY A 488 11.50 27.63 -5.61
C GLY A 488 10.66 26.55 -4.89
N GLU A 489 9.77 26.96 -3.99
CA GLU A 489 8.95 26.08 -3.14
C GLU A 489 7.72 25.49 -3.84
N GLY A 490 7.39 25.97 -5.04
CA GLY A 490 6.13 25.62 -5.71
C GLY A 490 5.93 24.12 -5.97
N TRP A 491 7.01 23.34 -6.06
CA TRP A 491 6.96 21.89 -6.27
C TRP A 491 6.26 21.15 -5.13
N ILE A 492 6.22 21.70 -3.92
CA ILE A 492 5.63 21.04 -2.75
C ILE A 492 4.13 20.78 -2.94
N THR A 493 3.43 21.69 -3.62
CA THR A 493 1.99 21.58 -3.93
C THR A 493 1.69 21.39 -5.40
N ASP A 494 2.70 21.53 -6.27
CA ASP A 494 2.60 21.28 -7.71
C ASP A 494 3.92 20.68 -8.21
N LEU A 495 3.98 19.34 -8.17
CA LEU A 495 5.21 18.62 -8.55
C LEU A 495 5.59 18.79 -10.02
N SER A 496 4.68 19.25 -10.90
CA SER A 496 5.02 19.56 -12.28
C SER A 496 6.14 20.60 -12.40
N GLN A 497 6.28 21.46 -11.39
CA GLN A 497 7.32 22.50 -11.34
C GLN A 497 8.74 21.96 -11.17
N ILE A 498 8.89 20.71 -10.71
CA ILE A 498 10.21 20.08 -10.56
C ILE A 498 10.92 19.90 -11.91
N ARG A 499 10.18 19.94 -13.01
CA ARG A 499 10.74 19.89 -14.36
C ARG A 499 11.70 21.05 -14.67
N LYS A 500 11.59 22.15 -13.95
CA LYS A 500 12.53 23.29 -14.03
C LYS A 500 13.96 22.91 -13.64
N LEU A 501 14.18 21.73 -13.05
CA LEU A 501 15.51 21.19 -12.79
C LEU A 501 16.22 20.68 -14.07
N ALA A 502 15.49 20.34 -15.12
CA ALA A 502 16.06 19.71 -16.31
C ALA A 502 17.26 20.46 -16.92
N PRO A 503 17.28 21.81 -17.03
CA PRO A 503 18.45 22.53 -17.52
C PRO A 503 19.71 22.36 -16.66
N TYR A 504 19.56 22.09 -15.36
CA TYR A 504 20.70 21.90 -14.45
C TYR A 504 21.38 20.53 -14.61
N ALA A 505 20.77 19.60 -15.35
CA ALA A 505 21.35 18.28 -15.60
C ALA A 505 22.69 18.36 -16.36
N ASP A 506 22.92 19.38 -17.15
CA ASP A 506 24.17 19.64 -17.86
C ASP A 506 25.15 20.57 -17.10
N ASP A 507 24.72 21.14 -15.99
CA ASP A 507 25.55 22.00 -15.16
C ASP A 507 26.49 21.20 -14.25
N LYS A 508 27.78 21.38 -14.39
CA LYS A 508 28.81 20.63 -13.63
C LYS A 508 28.71 20.85 -12.12
N LYS A 509 28.38 22.07 -11.70
CA LYS A 509 28.24 22.38 -10.28
C LYS A 509 27.01 21.67 -9.70
N ALA A 510 25.89 21.76 -10.40
CA ALA A 510 24.65 21.05 -9.99
C ALA A 510 24.86 19.55 -9.92
N GLN A 511 25.57 18.95 -10.88
CA GLN A 511 25.93 17.53 -10.86
C GLN A 511 26.75 17.15 -9.61
N GLN A 512 27.74 17.95 -9.26
CA GLN A 512 28.58 17.70 -8.07
C GLN A 512 27.78 17.84 -6.77
N GLU A 513 26.92 18.85 -6.67
CA GLU A 513 26.04 19.05 -5.52
C GLU A 513 25.06 17.87 -5.36
N PHE A 514 24.46 17.42 -6.44
CA PHE A 514 23.52 16.31 -6.44
C PHE A 514 24.20 15.00 -6.01
N LEU A 515 25.38 14.70 -6.54
CA LEU A 515 26.19 13.53 -6.14
C LEU A 515 26.60 13.59 -4.67
N LYS A 516 26.94 14.78 -4.17
CA LYS A 516 27.28 14.99 -2.76
C LYS A 516 26.09 14.69 -1.85
N ILE A 517 24.90 15.15 -2.20
CA ILE A 517 23.66 14.87 -1.46
C ILE A 517 23.40 13.35 -1.44
N LYS A 518 23.48 12.70 -2.59
CA LYS A 518 23.32 11.23 -2.67
C LYS A 518 24.34 10.52 -1.79
N HIS A 519 25.59 10.94 -1.83
CA HIS A 519 26.66 10.34 -1.01
C HIS A 519 26.36 10.50 0.49
N GLN A 520 25.90 11.65 0.94
CA GLN A 520 25.51 11.87 2.34
C GLN A 520 24.38 10.93 2.77
N ASN A 521 23.37 10.74 1.91
CA ASN A 521 22.29 9.78 2.17
C ASN A 521 22.79 8.33 2.20
N LYS A 522 23.74 7.97 1.34
CA LYS A 522 24.39 6.65 1.33
C LYS A 522 25.20 6.40 2.59
N VAL A 523 25.95 7.39 3.09
CA VAL A 523 26.67 7.32 4.36
C VAL A 523 25.70 7.07 5.52
N ARG A 524 24.57 7.75 5.56
CA ARG A 524 23.54 7.56 6.57
C ARG A 524 22.96 6.15 6.55
N LEU A 525 22.63 5.64 5.37
CA LEU A 525 22.12 4.27 5.21
C LEU A 525 23.20 3.24 5.55
N ALA A 526 24.46 3.47 5.17
CA ALA A 526 25.58 2.58 5.52
C ALA A 526 25.76 2.47 7.04
N LYS A 527 25.60 3.57 7.77
CA LYS A 527 25.60 3.58 9.23
C LYS A 527 24.45 2.74 9.81
N TYR A 528 23.23 2.94 9.28
CA TYR A 528 22.07 2.14 9.68
C TYR A 528 22.31 0.64 9.45
N ILE A 529 22.85 0.25 8.28
CA ILE A 529 23.17 -1.14 7.95
C ILE A 529 24.22 -1.69 8.93
N LYS A 530 25.26 -0.92 9.27
CA LYS A 530 26.26 -1.33 10.24
C LYS A 530 25.66 -1.60 11.62
N GLU A 531 24.80 -0.70 12.08
CA GLU A 531 24.14 -0.79 13.40
C GLU A 531 23.16 -1.98 13.49
N HIS A 532 22.42 -2.26 12.42
CA HIS A 532 21.35 -3.28 12.41
C HIS A 532 21.78 -4.63 11.85
N ASN A 533 22.67 -4.64 10.87
CA ASN A 533 23.13 -5.87 10.19
C ASN A 533 24.57 -6.26 10.56
N GLY A 534 25.34 -5.38 11.17
CA GLY A 534 26.75 -5.61 11.45
C GLY A 534 27.64 -5.62 10.20
N ILE A 535 27.13 -5.22 9.05
CA ILE A 535 27.82 -5.26 7.77
C ILE A 535 28.42 -3.89 7.45
N ASP A 536 29.72 -3.87 7.12
CA ASP A 536 30.37 -2.68 6.60
C ASP A 536 30.11 -2.58 5.09
N VAL A 537 29.46 -1.52 4.65
CA VAL A 537 29.22 -1.23 3.24
C VAL A 537 29.93 0.05 2.84
N ASP A 538 30.49 0.05 1.62
CA ASP A 538 31.18 1.19 1.06
C ASP A 538 30.17 2.17 0.45
N PRO A 539 30.05 3.41 0.95
CA PRO A 539 29.13 4.40 0.38
C PRO A 539 29.49 4.81 -1.07
N ASP A 540 30.71 4.53 -1.52
CA ASP A 540 31.12 4.79 -2.91
C ASP A 540 30.74 3.64 -3.86
N SER A 541 30.34 2.48 -3.32
CA SER A 541 29.79 1.39 -4.13
C SER A 541 28.43 1.75 -4.73
N ILE A 542 28.04 1.07 -5.81
CA ILE A 542 26.68 1.21 -6.35
C ILE A 542 25.68 0.63 -5.34
N PHE A 543 24.74 1.44 -4.87
CA PHE A 543 23.62 0.94 -4.07
C PHE A 543 22.49 0.49 -4.99
N ASP A 544 22.42 -0.82 -5.19
CA ASP A 544 21.43 -1.52 -6.01
C ASP A 544 20.33 -2.06 -5.10
N VAL A 545 19.13 -1.53 -5.22
CA VAL A 545 18.09 -1.66 -4.20
C VAL A 545 16.83 -2.29 -4.75
N GLN A 546 16.38 -3.38 -4.12
CA GLN A 546 15.07 -3.97 -4.32
C GLN A 546 14.35 -4.10 -2.99
N VAL A 547 13.47 -3.16 -2.71
CA VAL A 547 12.66 -3.13 -1.47
C VAL A 547 11.18 -3.05 -1.83
N LYS A 548 10.49 -4.13 -1.53
CA LYS A 548 9.07 -4.32 -1.80
C LYS A 548 8.59 -5.63 -1.17
N ARG A 549 7.28 -5.82 -1.06
CA ARG A 549 6.70 -7.10 -0.66
C ARG A 549 7.32 -8.24 -1.48
N LEU A 550 7.62 -9.36 -0.82
CA LEU A 550 8.15 -10.52 -1.54
C LEU A 550 7.01 -11.30 -2.18
N HIS A 551 7.10 -11.39 -3.50
CA HIS A 551 6.21 -12.20 -4.31
C HIS A 551 6.98 -12.73 -5.52
N GLU A 552 6.68 -13.93 -5.99
CA GLU A 552 7.40 -14.57 -7.10
C GLU A 552 7.37 -13.74 -8.39
N TYR A 553 6.25 -13.04 -8.69
CA TYR A 553 6.16 -12.20 -9.89
C TYR A 553 7.04 -10.93 -9.84
N LYS A 554 7.41 -10.46 -8.63
CA LYS A 554 8.34 -9.32 -8.44
C LYS A 554 9.79 -9.71 -8.65
N ARG A 555 10.05 -10.99 -8.72
CA ARG A 555 11.30 -11.62 -9.14
C ARG A 555 12.54 -11.28 -8.30
N GLN A 556 12.38 -11.16 -6.98
CA GLN A 556 13.56 -11.10 -6.10
C GLN A 556 14.49 -12.31 -6.33
N LEU A 557 13.91 -13.44 -6.69
CA LEU A 557 14.70 -14.63 -7.06
C LEU A 557 15.61 -14.37 -8.27
N LEU A 558 15.14 -13.67 -9.30
CA LEU A 558 15.99 -13.28 -10.45
C LEU A 558 17.19 -12.45 -9.99
N ASN A 559 16.96 -11.48 -9.10
CA ASN A 559 18.01 -10.63 -8.58
C ASN A 559 19.07 -11.45 -7.82
N ILE A 560 18.65 -12.29 -6.88
CA ILE A 560 19.64 -13.06 -6.08
C ILE A 560 20.35 -14.12 -6.91
N LEU A 561 19.71 -14.74 -7.90
CA LEU A 561 20.36 -15.66 -8.84
C LEU A 561 21.44 -14.94 -9.67
N HIS A 562 21.18 -13.71 -10.07
CA HIS A 562 22.17 -12.87 -10.76
C HIS A 562 23.35 -12.51 -9.83
N VAL A 563 23.12 -12.23 -8.57
CA VAL A 563 24.18 -12.00 -7.58
C VAL A 563 25.07 -13.25 -7.44
N MET A 564 24.46 -14.43 -7.39
CA MET A 564 25.19 -15.72 -7.38
C MET A 564 26.03 -15.88 -8.65
N TYR A 565 25.49 -15.54 -9.81
CA TYR A 565 26.19 -15.53 -11.08
C TYR A 565 27.40 -14.59 -11.06
N LEU A 566 27.24 -13.34 -10.61
CA LEU A 566 28.34 -12.37 -10.47
C LEU A 566 29.44 -12.88 -9.52
N TYR A 567 29.03 -13.48 -8.41
CA TYR A 567 29.97 -14.06 -7.48
C TYR A 567 30.82 -15.18 -8.13
N ASN A 568 30.17 -16.05 -8.91
CA ASN A 568 30.90 -17.09 -9.69
C ASN A 568 31.88 -16.47 -10.67
N GLU A 569 31.48 -15.43 -11.42
CA GLU A 569 32.32 -14.69 -12.37
C GLU A 569 33.55 -14.08 -11.70
N ILE A 570 33.39 -13.45 -10.55
CA ILE A 570 34.51 -12.83 -9.79
C ILE A 570 35.47 -13.93 -9.28
N LYS A 571 34.95 -15.08 -8.86
CA LYS A 571 35.79 -16.18 -8.39
C LYS A 571 36.59 -16.82 -9.52
N GLU A 572 36.01 -16.91 -10.72
CA GLU A 572 36.68 -17.47 -11.90
C GLU A 572 37.63 -16.46 -12.55
N HIS A 573 37.35 -15.17 -12.44
CA HIS A 573 38.10 -14.07 -13.03
C HIS A 573 38.44 -13.00 -11.99
N PRO A 574 39.30 -13.29 -10.99
CA PRO A 574 39.53 -12.39 -9.86
C PRO A 574 40.14 -11.05 -10.25
N ASP A 575 40.80 -10.96 -11.40
CA ASP A 575 41.44 -9.75 -11.91
C ASP A 575 40.48 -8.91 -12.79
N MET A 576 39.22 -9.36 -12.97
CA MET A 576 38.26 -8.59 -13.76
C MET A 576 38.01 -7.20 -13.16
N GLU A 577 37.92 -6.22 -14.04
CA GLU A 577 37.48 -4.89 -13.64
C GLU A 577 36.01 -4.92 -13.16
N PHE A 578 35.78 -4.45 -11.94
CA PHE A 578 34.48 -4.49 -11.32
C PHE A 578 34.27 -3.27 -10.42
N VAL A 579 33.19 -2.50 -10.67
CA VAL A 579 32.80 -1.41 -9.77
C VAL A 579 32.15 -2.03 -8.55
N PRO A 580 32.60 -1.74 -7.31
CA PRO A 580 32.00 -2.28 -6.10
C PRO A 580 30.50 -2.03 -6.05
N ARG A 581 29.76 -3.04 -5.60
CA ARG A 581 28.29 -3.02 -5.62
C ARG A 581 27.71 -3.60 -4.33
N THR A 582 26.77 -2.88 -3.74
CA THR A 582 26.02 -3.30 -2.58
C THR A 582 24.57 -3.57 -3.02
N PHE A 583 24.17 -4.84 -2.97
CA PHE A 583 22.81 -5.28 -3.24
C PHE A 583 22.00 -5.23 -1.96
N ILE A 584 20.99 -4.38 -1.93
CA ILE A 584 20.16 -4.13 -0.75
C ILE A 584 18.75 -4.65 -1.01
N PHE A 585 18.33 -5.61 -0.20
CA PHE A 585 17.00 -6.19 -0.21
C PHE A 585 16.24 -5.78 1.04
N GLY A 586 14.93 -5.65 0.91
CA GLY A 586 14.00 -5.52 2.02
C GLY A 586 12.63 -6.03 1.56
N ALA A 587 12.07 -6.98 2.29
CA ALA A 587 10.83 -7.64 1.86
C ALA A 587 10.17 -8.37 3.02
N LYS A 588 8.85 -8.27 3.10
CA LYS A 588 8.03 -9.16 3.93
C LYS A 588 7.31 -10.16 3.04
N ALA A 589 7.37 -11.44 3.38
CA ALA A 589 6.59 -12.50 2.73
C ALA A 589 5.33 -12.78 3.53
N ALA A 590 4.22 -13.11 2.86
CA ALA A 590 3.03 -13.62 3.55
C ALA A 590 3.39 -14.89 4.37
N ALA A 591 2.85 -15.00 5.58
CA ALA A 591 3.23 -16.07 6.53
C ALA A 591 3.09 -17.49 5.96
N GLY A 592 2.08 -17.73 5.13
CA GLY A 592 1.83 -19.02 4.49
C GLY A 592 2.49 -19.20 3.11
N TYR A 593 3.25 -18.23 2.64
CA TYR A 593 3.86 -18.27 1.31
C TYR A 593 5.26 -18.89 1.34
N LYS A 594 5.31 -20.21 1.23
CA LYS A 594 6.53 -21.01 1.39
C LYS A 594 7.68 -20.55 0.49
N ASN A 595 7.46 -20.45 -0.83
CA ASN A 595 8.52 -20.07 -1.79
C ASN A 595 9.05 -18.65 -1.56
N ALA A 596 8.17 -17.74 -1.18
CA ALA A 596 8.57 -16.38 -0.83
C ALA A 596 9.48 -16.36 0.42
N LYS A 597 9.09 -17.07 1.46
CA LYS A 597 9.91 -17.20 2.69
C LYS A 597 11.25 -17.89 2.41
N LEU A 598 11.25 -18.89 1.54
CA LEU A 598 12.46 -19.60 1.13
C LEU A 598 13.39 -18.69 0.31
N THR A 599 12.84 -17.79 -0.49
CA THR A 599 13.63 -16.78 -1.23
C THR A 599 14.33 -15.81 -0.26
N ILE A 600 13.68 -15.41 0.83
CA ILE A 600 14.32 -14.60 1.90
C ILE A 600 15.51 -15.38 2.50
N LYS A 601 15.31 -16.66 2.82
CA LYS A 601 16.41 -17.51 3.33
C LYS A 601 17.55 -17.62 2.34
N LEU A 602 17.27 -17.75 1.05
CA LEU A 602 18.31 -17.79 0.01
C LEU A 602 19.12 -16.49 -0.02
N ILE A 603 18.46 -15.32 0.01
CA ILE A 603 19.13 -14.02 0.04
C ILE A 603 20.10 -13.94 1.22
N ASN A 604 19.65 -14.33 2.41
CA ASN A 604 20.48 -14.30 3.61
C ASN A 604 21.62 -15.34 3.57
N SER A 605 21.38 -16.51 2.99
CA SER A 605 22.40 -17.54 2.82
C SER A 605 23.51 -17.12 1.83
N VAL A 606 23.11 -16.49 0.74
CA VAL A 606 24.04 -15.89 -0.24
C VAL A 606 24.83 -14.74 0.40
N ALA A 607 24.15 -13.88 1.18
CA ALA A 607 24.80 -12.80 1.92
C ALA A 607 25.89 -13.32 2.87
N GLU A 608 25.62 -14.39 3.61
CA GLU A 608 26.56 -15.00 4.53
C GLU A 608 27.83 -15.49 3.81
N VAL A 609 27.69 -16.17 2.68
CA VAL A 609 28.83 -16.65 1.90
C VAL A 609 29.63 -15.48 1.31
N ILE A 610 28.95 -14.56 0.61
CA ILE A 610 29.62 -13.47 -0.13
C ILE A 610 30.29 -12.47 0.80
N ASN A 611 29.59 -12.02 1.84
CA ASN A 611 30.09 -10.98 2.73
C ASN A 611 31.28 -11.41 3.56
N ASN A 612 31.47 -12.72 3.78
CA ASN A 612 32.58 -13.28 4.52
C ASN A 612 33.74 -13.74 3.62
N ASP A 613 33.59 -13.71 2.30
CA ASP A 613 34.67 -14.10 1.37
C ASP A 613 35.60 -12.92 1.10
N LYS A 614 36.74 -12.93 1.78
CA LYS A 614 37.79 -11.89 1.62
C LYS A 614 38.47 -11.95 0.25
N SER A 615 38.40 -13.07 -0.47
CA SER A 615 39.10 -13.25 -1.76
C SER A 615 38.51 -12.37 -2.87
N ILE A 616 37.30 -11.89 -2.73
CA ILE A 616 36.65 -10.99 -3.70
C ILE A 616 36.91 -9.51 -3.45
N ASN A 617 37.71 -9.15 -2.45
CA ASN A 617 38.09 -7.76 -2.12
C ASN A 617 36.92 -6.82 -1.97
N ASN A 618 35.85 -7.25 -1.33
CA ASN A 618 34.63 -6.48 -1.11
C ASN A 618 33.95 -5.94 -2.40
N LYS A 619 34.18 -6.59 -3.54
CA LYS A 619 33.53 -6.20 -4.81
C LYS A 619 32.01 -6.28 -4.74
N ILE A 620 31.46 -7.23 -3.97
CA ILE A 620 30.03 -7.38 -3.73
C ILE A 620 29.76 -7.46 -2.23
N LYS A 621 28.70 -6.76 -1.79
CA LYS A 621 28.05 -6.94 -0.51
C LYS A 621 26.55 -7.20 -0.74
N VAL A 622 25.95 -8.05 0.07
CA VAL A 622 24.52 -8.35 0.06
C VAL A 622 23.94 -8.04 1.43
N VAL A 623 22.90 -7.24 1.46
CA VAL A 623 22.25 -6.79 2.69
C VAL A 623 20.76 -7.08 2.59
N PHE A 624 20.20 -7.72 3.62
CA PHE A 624 18.75 -7.83 3.80
C PHE A 624 18.33 -6.95 4.98
N ILE A 625 17.59 -5.88 4.69
CA ILE A 625 17.06 -4.98 5.72
C ILE A 625 15.82 -5.61 6.34
N GLU A 626 15.94 -5.94 7.63
CA GLU A 626 14.87 -6.52 8.43
C GLU A 626 13.72 -5.53 8.64
N ASP A 627 12.51 -6.06 8.66
CA ASP A 627 11.28 -5.31 8.98
C ASP A 627 11.08 -4.06 8.10
N TYR A 628 11.19 -4.25 6.78
CA TYR A 628 10.94 -3.18 5.81
C TYR A 628 9.55 -2.56 6.01
N LYS A 629 9.51 -1.25 6.20
CA LYS A 629 8.30 -0.44 6.48
C LYS A 629 8.52 1.00 6.06
N VAL A 630 7.50 1.85 6.15
CA VAL A 630 7.58 3.24 5.66
C VAL A 630 8.73 4.02 6.27
N SER A 631 8.94 3.92 7.59
CA SER A 631 9.95 4.73 8.29
C SER A 631 11.38 4.42 7.88
N ASN A 632 11.75 3.15 7.64
CA ASN A 632 13.08 2.83 7.12
C ASN A 632 13.16 2.92 5.59
N ALA A 633 12.05 2.76 4.88
CA ALA A 633 11.97 2.93 3.44
C ALA A 633 12.38 4.33 2.97
N GLU A 634 12.01 5.37 3.70
CA GLU A 634 12.36 6.76 3.37
C GLU A 634 13.88 6.94 3.25
N TRP A 635 14.66 6.37 4.14
CA TRP A 635 16.13 6.43 4.10
C TRP A 635 16.71 5.65 2.91
N ILE A 636 16.07 4.53 2.58
CA ILE A 636 16.48 3.67 1.48
C ILE A 636 16.24 4.37 0.13
N PHE A 637 15.08 4.99 -0.06
CA PHE A 637 14.77 5.74 -1.28
C PHE A 637 15.75 6.89 -1.52
N ALA A 638 16.11 7.61 -0.47
CA ALA A 638 17.06 8.73 -0.54
C ALA A 638 18.48 8.27 -0.93
N ALA A 639 18.88 7.07 -0.55
CA ALA A 639 20.24 6.54 -0.71
C ALA A 639 20.47 5.70 -1.97
N ALA A 640 19.43 5.23 -2.64
CA ALA A 640 19.58 4.31 -3.77
C ALA A 640 20.20 4.95 -5.01
N ASP A 641 21.11 4.23 -5.66
CA ASP A 641 21.61 4.55 -7.00
C ASP A 641 20.78 3.87 -8.09
N VAL A 642 20.46 2.60 -7.89
CA VAL A 642 19.69 1.77 -8.82
C VAL A 642 18.42 1.28 -8.15
N SER A 643 17.31 1.49 -8.82
CA SER A 643 15.97 1.02 -8.42
C SER A 643 15.60 -0.22 -9.23
N GLU A 644 15.47 -1.33 -8.55
CA GLU A 644 15.10 -2.62 -9.14
C GLU A 644 13.58 -2.74 -9.25
N GLN A 645 13.06 -2.65 -10.49
CA GLN A 645 11.63 -2.74 -10.82
C GLN A 645 11.43 -3.83 -11.87
N ILE A 646 11.75 -5.06 -11.49
CA ILE A 646 12.04 -6.19 -12.37
C ILE A 646 10.93 -7.24 -12.43
N SER A 647 9.68 -6.88 -12.16
CA SER A 647 8.53 -7.78 -12.30
C SER A 647 8.48 -8.43 -13.68
N THR A 648 7.93 -9.63 -13.77
CA THR A 648 7.57 -10.20 -15.07
C THR A 648 6.59 -9.24 -15.76
N ALA A 649 6.88 -8.84 -17.00
CA ALA A 649 6.02 -7.94 -17.74
C ALA A 649 4.58 -8.47 -17.79
N SER A 650 3.60 -7.62 -17.67
CA SER A 650 2.18 -7.90 -17.50
C SER A 650 1.70 -8.31 -16.11
N LYS A 651 2.53 -8.32 -15.09
CA LYS A 651 2.16 -8.81 -13.73
C LYS A 651 2.03 -7.72 -12.68
N GLU A 652 2.86 -6.69 -12.72
CA GLU A 652 2.74 -5.54 -11.82
C GLU A 652 1.73 -4.54 -12.38
N ALA A 653 0.65 -4.28 -11.66
CA ALA A 653 -0.38 -3.36 -12.12
C ALA A 653 0.15 -1.93 -12.29
N SER A 654 0.90 -1.43 -11.34
CA SER A 654 1.54 -0.11 -11.41
C SER A 654 2.94 -0.12 -10.81
N GLY A 655 3.06 -0.49 -9.53
CA GLY A 655 4.14 -0.11 -8.67
C GLY A 655 4.02 1.36 -8.21
N THR A 656 4.57 1.66 -7.07
CA THR A 656 4.72 3.02 -6.55
C THR A 656 6.12 3.25 -5.97
N GLY A 657 6.81 2.18 -5.58
CA GLY A 657 8.23 2.24 -5.20
C GLY A 657 9.10 2.81 -6.31
N ASN A 658 8.85 2.43 -7.54
CA ASN A 658 9.50 2.97 -8.74
C ASN A 658 9.44 4.51 -8.80
N MET A 659 8.29 5.11 -8.50
CA MET A 659 8.09 6.56 -8.50
C MET A 659 8.87 7.25 -7.37
N LYS A 660 8.95 6.65 -6.19
CA LYS A 660 9.68 7.16 -5.02
C LYS A 660 11.19 7.20 -5.29
N PHE A 661 11.73 6.15 -5.88
CA PHE A 661 13.13 6.10 -6.31
C PHE A 661 13.43 7.12 -7.41
N MET A 662 12.56 7.23 -8.41
CA MET A 662 12.71 8.21 -9.49
C MET A 662 12.75 9.64 -8.96
N LEU A 663 11.86 9.99 -8.07
CA LEU A 663 11.81 11.30 -7.41
C LEU A 663 13.10 11.61 -6.64
N ASN A 664 13.73 10.61 -6.03
CA ASN A 664 14.98 10.73 -5.29
C ASN A 664 16.25 10.57 -6.16
N GLY A 665 16.10 10.50 -7.47
CA GLY A 665 17.23 10.50 -8.40
C GLY A 665 17.92 9.15 -8.59
N ALA A 666 17.29 8.04 -8.21
CA ALA A 666 17.77 6.72 -8.59
C ALA A 666 17.46 6.43 -10.06
N LEU A 667 18.34 5.69 -10.74
CA LEU A 667 18.09 5.19 -12.08
C LEU A 667 17.36 3.84 -11.98
N THR A 668 16.29 3.68 -12.76
CA THR A 668 15.50 2.46 -12.76
C THR A 668 16.09 1.41 -13.67
N LEU A 669 16.28 0.19 -13.14
CA LEU A 669 16.44 -1.04 -13.91
C LEU A 669 15.11 -1.78 -13.85
N GLY A 670 14.45 -1.94 -14.97
CA GLY A 670 13.10 -2.49 -14.98
C GLY A 670 12.70 -3.16 -16.27
N THR A 671 11.55 -3.80 -16.20
CA THR A 671 10.82 -4.31 -17.35
C THR A 671 9.78 -3.28 -17.81
N MET A 672 9.30 -3.42 -19.04
CA MET A 672 8.20 -2.59 -19.56
C MET A 672 6.87 -3.10 -19.01
N ASP A 673 6.64 -2.78 -17.72
CA ASP A 673 5.51 -3.24 -16.93
C ASP A 673 4.98 -2.12 -16.03
N GLY A 674 3.69 -2.11 -15.77
CA GLY A 674 3.04 -1.15 -14.89
C GLY A 674 3.38 0.30 -15.24
N ALA A 675 3.65 1.09 -14.21
CA ALA A 675 4.03 2.49 -14.36
C ALA A 675 5.45 2.70 -14.95
N ASN A 676 6.29 1.67 -15.01
CA ASN A 676 7.60 1.78 -15.65
C ASN A 676 7.51 2.27 -17.08
N VAL A 677 6.45 1.88 -17.80
CA VAL A 677 6.21 2.31 -19.19
C VAL A 677 6.08 3.83 -19.28
N GLU A 678 5.28 4.41 -18.41
CA GLU A 678 5.05 5.87 -18.37
C GLU A 678 6.27 6.62 -17.83
N MET A 679 7.01 6.02 -16.88
CA MET A 679 8.30 6.58 -16.41
C MET A 679 9.33 6.65 -17.53
N TYR A 680 9.44 5.60 -18.33
CA TYR A 680 10.31 5.54 -19.51
C TYR A 680 9.97 6.61 -20.54
N GLU A 681 8.70 6.84 -20.80
CA GLU A 681 8.24 7.92 -21.68
C GLU A 681 8.59 9.31 -21.15
N GLU A 682 8.45 9.51 -19.84
CA GLU A 682 8.75 10.81 -19.19
C GLU A 682 10.24 11.13 -19.18
N VAL A 683 11.10 10.17 -18.86
CA VAL A 683 12.55 10.43 -18.65
C VAL A 683 13.41 10.15 -19.88
N GLY A 684 12.87 9.39 -20.84
CA GLY A 684 13.57 8.99 -22.06
C GLY A 684 14.46 7.76 -21.93
N PRO A 685 14.81 7.15 -23.06
CA PRO A 685 15.49 5.85 -23.13
C PRO A 685 16.92 5.87 -22.58
N ASP A 686 17.58 7.04 -22.58
CA ASP A 686 18.97 7.17 -22.13
C ASP A 686 19.11 7.21 -20.60
N ASN A 687 17.99 7.35 -19.86
CA ASN A 687 17.98 7.59 -18.42
C ASN A 687 17.30 6.47 -17.61
N MET A 688 17.01 5.35 -18.26
CA MET A 688 16.38 4.19 -17.66
C MET A 688 16.90 2.92 -18.37
N PHE A 689 17.13 1.85 -17.60
CA PHE A 689 17.63 0.58 -18.13
C PHE A 689 16.49 -0.42 -18.23
N ILE A 690 16.17 -0.85 -19.47
CA ILE A 690 15.08 -1.80 -19.74
C ILE A 690 15.66 -3.14 -20.18
N PHE A 691 15.06 -4.21 -19.72
CA PHE A 691 15.39 -5.57 -20.08
C PHE A 691 14.15 -6.46 -20.18
N GLY A 692 14.33 -7.65 -20.70
CA GLY A 692 13.35 -8.72 -20.70
C GLY A 692 12.25 -8.60 -21.74
N MET A 693 11.36 -9.59 -21.72
CA MET A 693 10.24 -9.67 -22.62
C MET A 693 9.23 -8.54 -22.38
N SER A 694 8.55 -8.13 -23.44
CA SER A 694 7.37 -7.26 -23.36
C SER A 694 6.17 -8.01 -22.76
N SER A 695 5.15 -7.27 -22.33
CA SER A 695 3.90 -7.85 -21.87
C SER A 695 3.21 -8.72 -22.91
N ASP A 696 3.25 -8.31 -24.18
CA ASP A 696 2.65 -9.06 -25.29
C ASP A 696 3.37 -10.39 -25.52
N GLU A 697 4.70 -10.41 -25.43
CA GLU A 697 5.49 -11.64 -25.52
C GLU A 697 5.20 -12.60 -24.37
N VAL A 698 5.13 -12.10 -23.13
CA VAL A 698 4.78 -12.93 -21.97
C VAL A 698 3.39 -13.52 -22.12
N ILE A 699 2.41 -12.72 -22.47
CA ILE A 699 1.02 -13.16 -22.64
C ILE A 699 0.93 -14.21 -23.78
N ALA A 700 1.66 -14.01 -24.90
CA ALA A 700 1.71 -14.97 -25.98
C ALA A 700 2.29 -16.33 -25.53
N HIS A 701 3.39 -16.33 -24.76
CA HIS A 701 3.95 -17.56 -24.21
C HIS A 701 3.01 -18.26 -23.23
N GLU A 702 2.30 -17.49 -22.42
CA GLU A 702 1.29 -18.06 -21.50
C GLU A 702 0.12 -18.71 -22.25
N HIS A 703 -0.35 -18.11 -23.33
CA HIS A 703 -1.42 -18.67 -24.17
C HIS A 703 -0.96 -19.89 -24.98
N ASN A 704 0.23 -19.81 -25.59
CA ASN A 704 0.77 -20.85 -26.48
C ASN A 704 1.36 -22.04 -25.71
N ARG A 705 1.72 -21.85 -24.43
CA ARG A 705 2.37 -22.89 -23.61
C ARG A 705 3.65 -23.47 -24.27
N ASP A 706 4.44 -22.61 -24.91
CA ASP A 706 5.61 -22.96 -25.73
C ASP A 706 6.95 -22.69 -25.06
N TYR A 707 6.96 -22.26 -23.79
CA TYR A 707 8.18 -22.00 -23.03
C TYR A 707 8.66 -23.22 -22.23
N ASP A 708 9.91 -23.62 -22.46
CA ASP A 708 10.58 -24.71 -21.73
C ASP A 708 11.89 -24.22 -21.11
N PRO A 709 11.89 -23.93 -19.79
CA PRO A 709 13.11 -23.49 -19.09
C PRO A 709 14.22 -24.54 -19.06
N MET A 710 13.91 -25.84 -19.25
CA MET A 710 14.91 -26.91 -19.27
C MET A 710 15.87 -26.77 -20.47
N GLN A 711 15.43 -26.19 -21.58
CA GLN A 711 16.32 -25.89 -22.71
C GLN A 711 17.41 -24.90 -22.31
N ILE A 712 17.05 -23.84 -21.55
CA ILE A 712 18.00 -22.84 -21.07
C ILE A 712 19.00 -23.51 -20.10
N PHE A 713 18.50 -24.30 -19.15
CA PHE A 713 19.33 -25.06 -18.22
C PHE A 713 20.37 -25.98 -18.95
N ASN A 714 19.94 -26.63 -20.02
CA ASN A 714 20.79 -27.53 -20.77
C ASN A 714 21.83 -26.84 -21.66
N THR A 715 21.55 -25.63 -22.14
CA THR A 715 22.39 -24.90 -23.11
C THR A 715 23.23 -23.80 -22.48
N ASP A 716 22.80 -23.24 -21.33
CA ASP A 716 23.52 -22.16 -20.63
C ASP A 716 24.25 -22.70 -19.42
N GLN A 717 25.57 -22.77 -19.50
CA GLN A 717 26.42 -23.37 -18.45
C GLN A 717 26.42 -22.52 -17.18
N ASP A 718 26.34 -21.19 -17.29
CA ASP A 718 26.37 -20.28 -16.14
C ASP A 718 25.06 -20.39 -15.34
N ILE A 719 23.94 -20.41 -16.03
CA ILE A 719 22.61 -20.61 -15.41
C ILE A 719 22.55 -22.00 -14.77
N ARG A 720 23.05 -23.03 -15.45
CA ARG A 720 23.11 -24.38 -14.89
C ARG A 720 23.93 -24.42 -13.60
N LYS A 721 25.10 -23.77 -13.59
CA LYS A 721 25.97 -23.69 -12.40
C LYS A 721 25.23 -23.02 -11.24
N VAL A 722 24.58 -21.86 -11.46
CA VAL A 722 23.84 -21.14 -10.43
C VAL A 722 22.71 -22.01 -9.88
N LEU A 723 21.90 -22.62 -10.74
CA LEU A 723 20.79 -23.47 -10.29
C LEU A 723 21.30 -24.73 -9.55
N THR A 724 22.39 -25.34 -10.00
CA THR A 724 22.98 -26.47 -9.32
C THR A 724 23.45 -26.10 -7.91
N GLN A 725 23.94 -24.89 -7.70
CA GLN A 725 24.32 -24.38 -6.38
C GLN A 725 23.18 -24.28 -5.38
N LEU A 726 21.90 -24.24 -5.84
CA LEU A 726 20.73 -24.32 -4.98
C LEU A 726 20.57 -25.70 -4.31
N VAL A 727 21.05 -26.76 -4.93
CA VAL A 727 20.77 -28.17 -4.55
C VAL A 727 22.01 -29.03 -4.29
N ASN A 728 23.18 -28.42 -4.27
CA ASN A 728 24.44 -29.13 -4.00
C ASN A 728 25.07 -28.79 -2.64
N GLY A 729 24.40 -28.01 -1.80
CA GLY A 729 24.89 -27.61 -0.49
C GLY A 729 25.80 -26.39 -0.47
N PHE A 730 26.10 -25.77 -1.62
CA PHE A 730 27.01 -24.62 -1.68
C PHE A 730 26.57 -23.46 -0.77
N TYR A 731 25.27 -23.08 -0.83
CA TYR A 731 24.67 -22.03 0.02
C TYR A 731 23.93 -22.58 1.25
N SER A 732 23.87 -23.89 1.40
CA SER A 732 23.23 -24.60 2.51
C SER A 732 23.99 -25.88 2.86
N PRO A 733 25.18 -25.75 3.44
CA PRO A 733 26.09 -26.92 3.64
C PRO A 733 25.52 -27.97 4.58
N ASN A 734 24.62 -27.59 5.48
CA ASN A 734 23.99 -28.51 6.44
C ASN A 734 22.75 -29.22 5.88
N ASP A 735 22.17 -28.72 4.80
CA ASP A 735 20.97 -29.28 4.16
C ASP A 735 20.96 -28.95 2.66
N SER A 736 21.47 -29.83 1.84
CA SER A 736 21.52 -29.64 0.38
C SER A 736 20.11 -29.58 -0.27
N GLU A 737 19.08 -30.03 0.42
CA GLU A 737 17.68 -30.01 -0.06
C GLU A 737 16.92 -28.74 0.30
N LEU A 738 17.52 -27.85 1.09
CA LEU A 738 16.84 -26.66 1.62
C LEU A 738 16.16 -25.81 0.52
N PHE A 739 16.86 -25.59 -0.60
CA PHE A 739 16.35 -24.77 -1.71
C PHE A 739 15.82 -25.61 -2.88
N ARG A 740 15.55 -26.90 -2.68
CA ARG A 740 15.02 -27.79 -3.71
C ARG A 740 13.70 -27.29 -4.31
N ASP A 741 12.84 -26.73 -3.49
CA ASP A 741 11.54 -26.23 -3.98
C ASP A 741 11.70 -25.04 -4.94
N LEU A 742 12.69 -24.16 -4.70
CA LEU A 742 13.01 -23.07 -5.64
C LEU A 742 13.58 -23.64 -6.96
N TYR A 743 14.50 -24.58 -6.88
CA TYR A 743 15.03 -25.28 -8.04
C TYR A 743 13.92 -25.94 -8.86
N ASN A 744 13.03 -26.66 -8.19
CA ASN A 744 11.91 -27.35 -8.84
C ASN A 744 10.91 -26.36 -9.47
N SER A 745 10.64 -25.22 -8.82
CA SER A 745 9.74 -24.20 -9.37
C SER A 745 10.22 -23.62 -10.70
N LEU A 746 11.54 -23.64 -10.93
CA LEU A 746 12.17 -23.15 -12.16
C LEU A 746 12.25 -24.19 -13.28
N LEU A 747 12.35 -25.48 -12.95
CA LEU A 747 12.67 -26.52 -13.93
C LEU A 747 11.57 -27.57 -14.12
N ASN A 748 10.70 -27.78 -13.14
CA ASN A 748 9.75 -28.90 -13.15
C ASN A 748 8.30 -28.37 -13.22
N THR A 749 7.56 -28.82 -14.23
CA THR A 749 6.13 -28.55 -14.33
C THR A 749 5.35 -29.51 -13.42
N HIS A 750 4.45 -28.98 -12.61
CA HIS A 750 3.51 -29.72 -11.78
C HIS A 750 2.10 -29.62 -12.35
N SER A 751 1.18 -30.44 -11.82
CA SER A 751 -0.23 -30.49 -12.27
C SER A 751 -0.97 -29.15 -12.18
N THR A 752 -0.52 -28.26 -11.29
CA THR A 752 -1.16 -26.96 -11.00
C THR A 752 -0.33 -25.75 -11.40
N GLN A 753 0.94 -25.95 -11.74
CA GLN A 753 1.86 -24.85 -12.04
C GLN A 753 2.91 -25.27 -13.09
N TYR A 754 3.12 -24.40 -14.10
CA TYR A 754 4.18 -24.58 -15.09
C TYR A 754 5.54 -24.22 -14.50
N ALA A 755 6.59 -24.90 -14.97
CA ALA A 755 7.96 -24.56 -14.62
C ALA A 755 8.28 -23.13 -15.04
N ASP A 756 9.01 -22.42 -14.16
CA ASP A 756 9.38 -21.01 -14.35
C ASP A 756 8.20 -20.12 -14.80
N THR A 757 7.13 -20.15 -14.02
CA THR A 757 5.87 -19.43 -14.29
C THR A 757 6.10 -17.94 -14.57
N TYR A 758 7.13 -17.34 -13.99
CA TYR A 758 7.43 -15.92 -14.10
C TYR A 758 8.61 -15.60 -15.02
N PHE A 759 9.03 -16.54 -15.86
CA PHE A 759 10.03 -16.36 -16.93
C PHE A 759 11.39 -15.83 -16.43
N ILE A 760 11.82 -16.25 -15.25
CA ILE A 760 13.10 -15.84 -14.66
C ILE A 760 14.27 -16.23 -15.55
N LEU A 761 14.31 -17.49 -16.01
CA LEU A 761 15.42 -17.97 -16.85
C LEU A 761 15.39 -17.37 -18.24
N ALA A 762 14.19 -17.13 -18.79
CA ALA A 762 14.04 -16.47 -20.08
C ALA A 762 14.62 -15.05 -20.11
N ASP A 763 14.43 -14.29 -19.02
CA ASP A 763 14.90 -12.91 -18.90
C ASP A 763 16.30 -12.78 -18.27
N PHE A 764 16.89 -13.87 -17.79
CA PHE A 764 18.14 -13.83 -17.03
C PHE A 764 19.29 -13.16 -17.78
N ARG A 765 19.55 -13.54 -19.03
CA ARG A 765 20.66 -12.98 -19.80
C ARG A 765 20.42 -11.50 -20.13
N SER A 766 19.22 -11.14 -20.51
CA SER A 766 18.84 -9.74 -20.74
C SER A 766 19.03 -8.89 -19.48
N TYR A 767 18.68 -9.44 -18.32
CA TYR A 767 18.90 -8.78 -17.02
C TYR A 767 20.39 -8.63 -16.70
N ALA A 768 21.19 -9.67 -16.88
CA ALA A 768 22.65 -9.64 -16.67
C ALA A 768 23.34 -8.61 -17.57
N GLU A 769 22.94 -8.52 -18.84
CA GLU A 769 23.43 -7.50 -19.79
C GLU A 769 23.06 -6.07 -19.37
N ALA A 770 21.83 -5.85 -18.90
CA ALA A 770 21.40 -4.55 -18.37
C ALA A 770 22.21 -4.15 -17.13
N GLN A 771 22.47 -5.11 -16.23
CA GLN A 771 23.29 -4.90 -15.05
C GLN A 771 24.75 -4.53 -15.40
N LYS A 772 25.30 -5.16 -16.44
CA LYS A 772 26.64 -4.83 -16.94
C LYS A 772 26.68 -3.40 -17.53
N LYS A 773 25.68 -3.01 -18.28
CA LYS A 773 25.56 -1.64 -18.80
C LYS A 773 25.48 -0.60 -17.68
N ILE A 774 24.77 -0.89 -16.61
CA ILE A 774 24.69 -0.02 -15.42
C ILE A 774 26.08 0.19 -14.83
N MET A 775 26.85 -0.87 -14.64
CA MET A 775 28.21 -0.79 -14.08
C MET A 775 29.13 0.06 -14.95
N GLU A 776 29.08 -0.09 -16.27
CA GLU A 776 29.86 0.72 -17.19
C GLU A 776 29.41 2.18 -17.19
N TYR A 777 28.10 2.43 -17.15
CA TYR A 777 27.53 3.79 -17.13
C TYR A 777 27.89 4.53 -15.84
N TYR A 778 27.93 3.84 -14.69
CA TYR A 778 28.27 4.41 -13.38
C TYR A 778 29.74 4.93 -13.31
N LYS A 779 30.63 4.38 -14.10
CA LYS A 779 32.04 4.85 -14.17
C LYS A 779 32.15 6.30 -14.58
N ASN A 780 31.27 6.79 -15.44
CA ASN A 780 31.21 8.22 -15.80
C ASN A 780 30.27 8.96 -14.84
N ARG A 781 30.83 9.47 -13.75
CA ARG A 781 30.05 10.12 -12.68
C ARG A 781 29.26 11.33 -13.15
N SER A 782 29.76 12.07 -14.13
CA SER A 782 29.04 13.23 -14.71
C SER A 782 27.80 12.79 -15.49
N THR A 783 27.93 11.78 -16.33
CA THR A 783 26.79 11.23 -17.10
C THR A 783 25.76 10.59 -16.15
N TRP A 784 26.22 9.88 -15.13
CA TRP A 784 25.34 9.33 -14.09
C TRP A 784 24.54 10.42 -13.38
N ALA A 785 25.23 11.49 -12.92
CA ALA A 785 24.61 12.63 -12.26
C ALA A 785 23.59 13.33 -13.16
N LYS A 786 23.89 13.49 -14.44
CA LYS A 786 22.95 14.03 -15.43
C LYS A 786 21.65 13.21 -15.47
N SER A 787 21.76 11.89 -15.61
CA SER A 787 20.60 11.00 -15.63
C SER A 787 19.84 11.02 -14.30
N ALA A 788 20.53 11.08 -13.17
CA ALA A 788 19.90 11.16 -11.85
C ALA A 788 19.08 12.44 -11.68
N ILE A 789 19.62 13.58 -12.07
CA ILE A 789 18.90 14.87 -12.06
C ILE A 789 17.69 14.82 -12.98
N LEU A 790 17.83 14.25 -14.19
CA LEU A 790 16.72 14.12 -15.15
C LEU A 790 15.61 13.20 -14.61
N ASN A 791 15.93 12.13 -13.89
CA ASN A 791 14.91 11.31 -13.23
C ASN A 791 14.11 12.13 -12.22
N THR A 792 14.76 12.86 -11.35
CA THR A 792 14.07 13.77 -10.40
C THR A 792 13.25 14.83 -11.15
N ALA A 793 13.82 15.47 -12.15
CA ALA A 793 13.15 16.53 -12.93
C ALA A 793 11.89 16.06 -13.67
N HIS A 794 11.87 14.81 -14.12
CA HIS A 794 10.74 14.24 -14.89
C HIS A 794 9.78 13.38 -14.05
N SER A 795 9.84 13.45 -12.73
CA SER A 795 8.98 12.71 -11.83
C SER A 795 7.62 13.38 -11.53
N GLY A 796 7.38 14.58 -12.05
CA GLY A 796 6.21 15.41 -11.72
C GLY A 796 4.85 14.75 -12.03
N LYS A 797 4.75 13.97 -13.10
CA LYS A 797 3.55 13.19 -13.45
C LYS A 797 3.13 12.24 -12.32
N PHE A 798 4.06 11.75 -11.54
CA PHE A 798 3.83 10.71 -10.53
C PHE A 798 3.50 11.25 -9.14
N SER A 799 3.03 12.48 -9.05
CA SER A 799 2.41 13.02 -7.84
C SER A 799 1.01 12.44 -7.64
N SER A 800 0.71 12.03 -6.40
CA SER A 800 -0.65 11.66 -6.02
C SER A 800 -1.64 12.81 -6.09
N ASP A 801 -1.16 14.06 -6.04
CA ASP A 801 -1.99 15.24 -6.24
C ASP A 801 -2.59 15.26 -7.66
N ARG A 802 -1.77 14.95 -8.69
CA ARG A 802 -2.27 14.79 -10.06
C ARG A 802 -3.26 13.64 -10.14
N THR A 803 -2.97 12.50 -9.56
CA THR A 803 -3.85 11.33 -9.57
C THR A 803 -5.19 11.67 -8.96
N ILE A 804 -5.22 12.28 -7.79
CA ILE A 804 -6.45 12.66 -7.09
C ILE A 804 -7.24 13.69 -7.91
N GLN A 805 -6.57 14.67 -8.52
CA GLN A 805 -7.27 15.64 -9.37
C GLN A 805 -7.98 14.94 -10.54
N GLU A 806 -7.36 13.95 -11.15
CA GLU A 806 -7.99 13.15 -12.21
C GLU A 806 -9.18 12.33 -11.70
N TYR A 807 -9.10 11.72 -10.51
CA TYR A 807 -10.25 11.06 -9.88
C TYR A 807 -11.40 12.05 -9.64
N VAL A 808 -11.09 13.24 -9.15
CA VAL A 808 -12.09 14.29 -8.90
C VAL A 808 -12.76 14.73 -10.20
N ASP A 809 -11.98 14.99 -11.23
CA ASP A 809 -12.47 15.50 -12.51
C ASP A 809 -13.32 14.47 -13.25
N ASP A 810 -12.93 13.20 -13.24
CA ASP A 810 -13.52 12.17 -14.10
C ASP A 810 -14.50 11.24 -13.38
N ILE A 811 -14.39 11.08 -12.05
CA ILE A 811 -15.13 10.05 -11.31
C ILE A 811 -15.94 10.66 -10.16
N TRP A 812 -15.29 11.40 -9.27
CA TRP A 812 -15.94 11.83 -8.00
C TRP A 812 -16.69 13.14 -8.10
N HIS A 813 -16.24 14.07 -8.94
CA HIS A 813 -16.84 15.40 -9.11
C HIS A 813 -17.01 16.16 -7.78
N LEU A 814 -15.96 16.19 -6.96
CA LEU A 814 -15.97 16.84 -5.66
C LEU A 814 -15.78 18.35 -5.80
N PRO A 815 -16.53 19.17 -5.06
CA PRO A 815 -16.25 20.60 -4.94
C PRO A 815 -15.10 20.82 -3.97
N LYS A 816 -14.34 21.90 -4.18
CA LYS A 816 -13.36 22.35 -3.19
C LYS A 816 -14.06 22.95 -1.99
N VAL A 817 -13.54 22.65 -0.81
CA VAL A 817 -13.99 23.21 0.47
C VAL A 817 -13.01 24.27 0.92
N LYS A 818 -13.53 25.40 1.36
CA LYS A 818 -12.73 26.47 1.96
C LYS A 818 -12.85 26.38 3.47
N VAL A 819 -11.71 26.23 4.14
CA VAL A 819 -11.65 26.25 5.60
C VAL A 819 -11.19 27.64 6.04
N ASP A 820 -12.06 28.35 6.76
CA ASP A 820 -11.75 29.65 7.35
C ASP A 820 -11.42 29.42 8.84
N VAL A 821 -10.25 29.86 9.27
CA VAL A 821 -9.82 29.85 10.68
C VAL A 821 -9.93 31.29 11.18
N GLU A 822 -10.69 31.49 12.27
CA GLU A 822 -10.87 32.81 12.89
C GLU A 822 -9.57 33.39 13.51
#